data_26f9859f58ea026095ed88e55340bed1
#
_entry.id   26f9859f58ea026095ed88e55340bed1
#
_cell.length_a   1.000
_cell.length_b   1.000
_cell.length_c   1.000
_cell.angle_alpha   90.00
_cell.angle_beta   90.00
_cell.angle_gamma   90.00
#
_symmetry.space_group_name_H-M   'P 1'
#
loop_
_entity.id
_entity.type
_entity.pdbx_description
1 polymer ?
#
loop_
_entity_poly.entity_id
_entity_poly.type
_entity_poly.pdbx_seq_one_letter_code
_entity_poly.pdbx_strand_id
1 'polypeptide(L)'
;MNVRPCRRMVTGALIAATLAWASPVRGQRGAADGEWKFYAGDGGHTQYTALDQIDRDNAADLQVAWRWPAENSGDRPFYNFESTPIMIGGVLYTSTGESEVAAINAATGETVWLFSPPPEVGAEGDPSRRPQGSGRGVAYWTDGDQETIFHNVSDGRLLALDATTGLPRAGFGDGGYVDLSQNIDNPGADMRCVSTPIVSNDVVVAQVVPAEENGYEATPGHIRGYDPRTGEQLWIFHVVPQGDDFAVDSWENESWRYTGHAGVWTQLTVDEELGYLYLPTEVATNDWYGGHRPGDNLFAESVVCLDIRTGERVWHYQLIHHGVWDYDNPSPPTLVDVTQNGRRIKAVAMVTKQGYTYVFDREDGTPLWPIIEMPVRASDVPGEQLSLTQPIPSRPAPFERQGFTVDDLIDFTPEIRAEAMEIAANYRMGPLYTPPSLINDPSGTKGTLVLPGWGGGSSWPGAGVDVEAGILFVPSLTVPIVVSLASGEPGGTNFDYIRVGPIYPPGPRGLPLVKPPWGRITAMDLNTGDHLWSRPLGGAPREVREHPDLQGLGLDFSAMGQNSRPGALVTKTLLFMGEGGGVRGGVESRYGAGGPTFRAYDKRTGEVVAEIVLPANPTAPPMSYMLDGKQYICVAAATLDSPAELVALALP
;
A
#
# COMPACT_ATOMS: atom_id res chain seq x y z
N MET A 1 31.43 -15.81 -92.29
CA MET A 1 30.60 -16.54 -91.32
C MET A 1 30.82 -15.90 -89.99
N ASN A 2 29.83 -15.16 -89.53
CA ASN A 2 29.92 -14.27 -88.35
C ASN A 2 29.50 -15.02 -87.10
N VAL A 3 30.37 -15.06 -86.09
CA VAL A 3 30.03 -15.52 -84.74
C VAL A 3 29.95 -14.27 -83.85
N ARG A 4 28.79 -14.05 -83.23
CA ARG A 4 28.56 -12.96 -82.23
C ARG A 4 28.85 -13.53 -80.84
N PRO A 5 29.46 -12.75 -79.91
CA PRO A 5 29.65 -13.17 -78.53
C PRO A 5 28.46 -12.83 -77.65
N CYS A 6 28.09 -13.78 -76.78
CA CYS A 6 27.02 -13.71 -75.76
C CYS A 6 27.53 -12.90 -74.55
N ARG A 7 26.87 -11.80 -74.22
CA ARG A 7 27.11 -11.05 -72.99
C ARG A 7 26.32 -11.72 -71.84
N ARG A 8 27.02 -12.16 -70.81
CA ARG A 8 26.45 -12.56 -69.54
C ARG A 8 26.20 -11.29 -68.73
N MET A 9 24.91 -11.02 -68.39
CA MET A 9 24.53 -10.09 -67.30
C MET A 9 24.76 -10.77 -65.96
N VAL A 10 25.60 -10.16 -65.12
CA VAL A 10 25.76 -10.49 -63.71
C VAL A 10 24.80 -9.59 -62.96
N THR A 11 23.66 -10.11 -62.49
CA THR A 11 22.75 -9.47 -61.56
C THR A 11 23.33 -9.59 -60.17
N GLY A 12 23.92 -8.50 -59.66
CA GLY A 12 24.29 -8.37 -58.24
C GLY A 12 23.04 -8.20 -57.37
N ALA A 13 22.73 -9.18 -56.56
CA ALA A 13 21.75 -9.05 -55.51
C ALA A 13 22.36 -8.27 -54.33
N LEU A 14 21.92 -7.04 -54.09
CA LEU A 14 22.19 -6.32 -52.86
C LEU A 14 21.36 -6.98 -51.74
N ILE A 15 22.00 -7.69 -50.83
CA ILE A 15 21.43 -8.09 -49.57
C ILE A 15 21.47 -6.87 -48.64
N ALA A 16 20.34 -6.18 -48.50
CA ALA A 16 20.16 -5.21 -47.44
C ALA A 16 20.08 -5.96 -46.10
N ALA A 17 21.16 -5.96 -45.34
CA ALA A 17 21.13 -6.41 -43.94
C ALA A 17 20.36 -5.34 -43.13
N THR A 18 19.09 -5.60 -42.82
CA THR A 18 18.37 -4.88 -41.79
C THR A 18 19.01 -5.22 -40.45
N LEU A 19 19.87 -4.35 -39.95
CA LEU A 19 20.25 -4.33 -38.53
C LEU A 19 18.97 -4.00 -37.76
N ALA A 20 18.30 -5.02 -37.24
CA ALA A 20 17.37 -4.86 -36.18
C ALA A 20 18.16 -4.30 -34.98
N TRP A 21 18.00 -3.02 -34.70
CA TRP A 21 18.43 -2.44 -33.46
C TRP A 21 17.58 -3.13 -32.37
N ALA A 22 18.14 -4.08 -31.66
CA ALA A 22 17.59 -4.53 -30.42
C ALA A 22 17.58 -3.32 -29.51
N SER A 23 16.42 -2.74 -29.27
CA SER A 23 16.26 -1.72 -28.22
C SER A 23 16.83 -2.34 -26.95
N PRO A 24 17.71 -1.66 -26.23
CA PRO A 24 18.20 -2.18 -24.97
C PRO A 24 16.98 -2.45 -24.08
N VAL A 25 16.88 -3.65 -23.55
CA VAL A 25 15.87 -4.02 -22.54
C VAL A 25 15.93 -2.95 -21.46
N ARG A 26 14.92 -2.11 -21.41
CA ARG A 26 14.84 -1.00 -20.45
C ARG A 26 14.34 -1.61 -19.14
N GLY A 27 15.24 -1.84 -18.19
CA GLY A 27 14.85 -2.23 -16.85
C GLY A 27 14.06 -1.14 -16.12
N GLN A 28 13.52 -1.47 -14.96
CA GLN A 28 12.82 -0.52 -14.10
C GLN A 28 13.73 0.68 -13.79
N ARG A 29 13.22 1.91 -13.94
CA ARG A 29 14.01 3.15 -13.84
C ARG A 29 13.46 4.18 -12.88
N GLY A 30 12.25 3.98 -12.34
CA GLY A 30 11.55 5.00 -11.55
C GLY A 30 10.95 6.11 -12.41
N ALA A 31 10.59 7.20 -11.75
CA ALA A 31 10.08 8.41 -12.39
C ALA A 31 11.10 8.97 -13.40
N ALA A 32 10.63 9.32 -14.60
CA ALA A 32 11.47 9.72 -15.72
C ALA A 32 11.24 11.21 -16.10
N ASP A 33 12.18 11.77 -16.84
CA ASP A 33 12.08 13.09 -17.47
C ASP A 33 11.81 14.26 -16.51
N GLY A 34 12.07 14.07 -15.21
CA GLY A 34 11.78 15.04 -14.16
C GLY A 34 10.29 15.17 -13.81
N GLU A 35 9.44 14.31 -14.36
CA GLU A 35 8.02 14.22 -14.04
C GLU A 35 7.74 13.12 -12.98
N TRP A 36 6.49 13.07 -12.51
CA TRP A 36 6.01 12.06 -11.57
C TRP A 36 4.62 11.60 -12.03
N LYS A 37 4.60 10.67 -13.02
CA LYS A 37 3.38 10.34 -13.80
C LYS A 37 2.41 9.38 -13.11
N PHE A 38 2.86 8.60 -12.16
CA PHE A 38 2.07 7.66 -11.37
C PHE A 38 2.13 8.06 -9.90
N TYR A 39 1.21 7.53 -9.11
CA TYR A 39 1.18 7.72 -7.66
C TYR A 39 2.55 7.52 -6.98
N ALA A 40 3.33 6.54 -7.41
CA ALA A 40 4.65 6.22 -6.86
C ALA A 40 5.81 6.51 -7.83
N GLY A 41 5.62 7.47 -8.75
CA GLY A 41 6.60 7.91 -9.73
C GLY A 41 6.52 7.17 -11.04
N ASP A 42 6.39 5.86 -11.01
CA ASP A 42 6.23 4.98 -12.16
C ASP A 42 5.18 3.89 -11.90
N GLY A 43 4.81 3.16 -12.95
CA GLY A 43 3.85 2.06 -12.86
C GLY A 43 4.34 0.90 -11.97
N GLY A 44 5.64 0.76 -11.80
CA GLY A 44 6.28 -0.27 -10.98
C GLY A 44 6.29 0.01 -9.48
N HIS A 45 5.69 1.10 -9.05
CA HIS A 45 5.58 1.51 -7.65
C HIS A 45 6.93 1.61 -6.93
N THR A 46 7.93 2.21 -7.61
CA THR A 46 9.31 2.23 -7.10
C THR A 46 9.56 3.31 -6.05
N GLN A 47 8.75 4.36 -5.99
CA GLN A 47 8.98 5.55 -5.16
C GLN A 47 10.36 6.19 -5.44
N TYR A 48 10.87 6.03 -6.68
CA TYR A 48 12.22 6.41 -7.07
C TYR A 48 12.23 7.47 -8.17
N THR A 49 13.17 8.39 -8.04
CA THR A 49 13.57 9.31 -9.11
C THR A 49 15.10 9.40 -9.21
N ALA A 50 15.60 9.50 -10.45
CA ALA A 50 17.03 9.71 -10.71
C ALA A 50 17.50 11.16 -10.49
N LEU A 51 16.64 12.05 -9.96
CA LEU A 51 17.02 13.42 -9.63
C LEU A 51 18.08 13.46 -8.53
N ASP A 52 19.07 14.36 -8.69
CA ASP A 52 20.26 14.43 -7.84
C ASP A 52 20.69 15.87 -7.46
N GLN A 53 19.86 16.87 -7.74
CA GLN A 53 20.15 18.26 -7.36
C GLN A 53 20.16 18.43 -5.83
N ILE A 54 19.31 17.68 -5.13
CA ILE A 54 19.29 17.63 -3.67
C ILE A 54 20.13 16.44 -3.25
N ASP A 55 21.20 16.70 -2.49
CA ASP A 55 22.16 15.71 -2.07
C ASP A 55 22.55 15.87 -0.58
N ARG A 56 23.58 15.10 -0.13
CA ARG A 56 24.04 15.10 1.25
C ARG A 56 24.54 16.47 1.72
N ASP A 57 25.09 17.29 0.83
CA ASP A 57 25.76 18.53 1.17
C ASP A 57 24.78 19.70 1.30
N ASN A 58 23.59 19.60 0.69
CA ASN A 58 22.62 20.68 0.60
C ASN A 58 21.19 20.33 1.11
N ALA A 59 20.91 19.09 1.46
CA ALA A 59 19.58 18.71 1.94
C ALA A 59 19.11 19.47 3.19
N ALA A 60 20.04 19.95 4.01
CA ALA A 60 19.74 20.78 5.19
C ALA A 60 19.30 22.21 4.83
N ASP A 61 19.52 22.67 3.60
CA ASP A 61 19.15 24.00 3.11
C ASP A 61 17.75 24.02 2.50
N LEU A 62 17.05 22.88 2.45
CA LEU A 62 15.67 22.78 1.94
C LEU A 62 14.74 23.72 2.70
N GLN A 63 13.94 24.47 1.95
CA GLN A 63 12.97 25.43 2.46
C GLN A 63 11.61 25.20 1.81
N VAL A 64 10.55 25.65 2.48
CA VAL A 64 9.20 25.67 1.90
C VAL A 64 9.19 26.66 0.73
N ALA A 65 9.00 26.15 -0.47
CA ALA A 65 8.88 26.95 -1.69
C ALA A 65 7.47 27.50 -1.83
N TRP A 66 6.47 26.66 -1.60
CA TRP A 66 5.05 27.03 -1.61
C TRP A 66 4.23 26.04 -0.77
N ARG A 67 2.99 26.44 -0.44
CA ARG A 67 1.99 25.62 0.25
C ARG A 67 0.66 25.76 -0.49
N TRP A 68 -0.04 24.65 -0.64
CA TRP A 68 -1.39 24.61 -1.20
C TRP A 68 -2.35 24.02 -0.15
N PRO A 69 -3.25 24.82 0.44
CA PRO A 69 -4.25 24.32 1.38
C PRO A 69 -5.38 23.62 0.62
N ALA A 70 -5.82 22.48 1.12
CA ALA A 70 -7.04 21.82 0.66
C ALA A 70 -8.26 22.53 1.28
N GLU A 71 -8.67 23.68 0.69
CA GLU A 71 -9.54 24.68 1.32
C GLU A 71 -11.00 24.28 1.50
N ASN A 72 -11.49 23.24 0.83
CA ASN A 72 -12.92 22.95 0.80
C ASN A 72 -13.41 21.94 1.85
N SER A 73 -12.69 21.78 2.91
CA SER A 73 -13.04 20.83 3.98
C SER A 73 -14.15 21.31 4.95
N GLY A 74 -14.85 22.41 4.63
CA GLY A 74 -15.91 22.94 5.46
C GLY A 74 -15.46 23.24 6.90
N ASP A 75 -16.34 23.05 7.88
CA ASP A 75 -16.07 23.26 9.32
C ASP A 75 -15.23 22.12 9.95
N ARG A 76 -14.77 21.14 9.17
CA ARG A 76 -13.97 20.01 9.65
C ARG A 76 -12.61 19.99 8.95
N PRO A 77 -11.51 20.16 9.70
CA PRO A 77 -10.18 19.97 9.12
C PRO A 77 -10.05 18.52 8.62
N PHE A 78 -9.88 18.36 7.29
CA PHE A 78 -9.69 17.05 6.67
C PHE A 78 -8.25 16.63 6.83
N TYR A 79 -8.00 15.94 7.88
CA TYR A 79 -6.71 15.34 8.18
C TYR A 79 -6.49 13.98 7.52
N ASN A 80 -7.50 13.42 6.85
CA ASN A 80 -7.39 12.18 6.10
C ASN A 80 -6.94 12.46 4.65
N PHE A 81 -5.84 13.18 4.53
CA PHE A 81 -5.25 13.60 3.25
C PHE A 81 -4.01 12.77 2.97
N GLU A 82 -4.22 11.58 2.38
CA GLU A 82 -3.19 10.59 2.10
C GLU A 82 -2.69 10.66 0.64
N SER A 83 -2.85 11.83 -0.02
CA SER A 83 -2.58 11.99 -1.44
C SER A 83 -1.11 12.22 -1.74
N THR A 84 -0.57 11.42 -2.67
CA THR A 84 0.65 11.76 -3.41
C THR A 84 0.23 12.29 -4.77
N PRO A 85 0.51 13.57 -5.09
CA PRO A 85 0.16 14.13 -6.40
C PRO A 85 0.97 13.50 -7.53
N ILE A 86 0.45 13.54 -8.74
CA ILE A 86 1.22 13.31 -9.96
C ILE A 86 1.60 14.66 -10.58
N MET A 87 2.76 14.72 -11.26
CA MET A 87 3.23 15.95 -11.95
C MET A 87 3.49 15.68 -13.42
N ILE A 88 2.78 16.42 -14.28
CA ILE A 88 2.84 16.28 -15.73
C ILE A 88 2.81 17.67 -16.34
N GLY A 89 3.78 17.99 -17.20
CA GLY A 89 3.82 19.26 -17.93
C GLY A 89 3.81 20.52 -17.05
N GLY A 90 4.33 20.45 -15.82
CA GLY A 90 4.35 21.57 -14.87
C GLY A 90 3.04 21.76 -14.09
N VAL A 91 2.12 20.82 -14.16
CA VAL A 91 0.86 20.79 -13.40
C VAL A 91 0.87 19.60 -12.45
N LEU A 92 0.57 19.85 -11.18
CA LEU A 92 0.29 18.81 -10.19
C LEU A 92 -1.20 18.48 -10.19
N TYR A 93 -1.53 17.19 -10.20
CA TYR A 93 -2.89 16.71 -10.03
C TYR A 93 -2.98 15.88 -8.76
N THR A 94 -3.99 16.15 -7.94
CA THR A 94 -4.18 15.50 -6.64
C THR A 94 -5.65 15.32 -6.34
N SER A 95 -5.98 14.40 -5.42
CA SER A 95 -7.31 14.34 -4.81
C SER A 95 -7.25 14.76 -3.34
N THR A 96 -8.40 15.15 -2.78
CA THR A 96 -8.54 15.51 -1.36
C THR A 96 -9.33 14.46 -0.58
N GLY A 97 -9.36 14.59 0.74
CA GLY A 97 -10.18 13.74 1.61
C GLY A 97 -11.69 13.86 1.39
N GLU A 98 -12.16 14.87 0.64
CA GLU A 98 -13.56 15.02 0.18
C GLU A 98 -13.77 14.50 -1.25
N SER A 99 -12.88 13.66 -1.74
CA SER A 99 -12.88 13.15 -3.12
C SER A 99 -12.87 14.25 -4.20
N GLU A 100 -12.48 15.48 -3.85
CA GLU A 100 -12.25 16.53 -4.84
C GLU A 100 -10.98 16.24 -5.62
N VAL A 101 -10.91 16.75 -6.85
CA VAL A 101 -9.72 16.67 -7.70
C VAL A 101 -9.25 18.07 -8.02
N ALA A 102 -7.96 18.34 -7.82
CA ALA A 102 -7.35 19.64 -8.07
C ALA A 102 -6.21 19.53 -9.10
N ALA A 103 -6.08 20.55 -9.95
CA ALA A 103 -4.88 20.85 -10.71
C ALA A 103 -4.21 22.09 -10.12
N ILE A 104 -2.90 22.01 -9.91
CA ILE A 104 -2.12 23.02 -9.19
C ILE A 104 -0.88 23.35 -10.03
N ASN A 105 -0.54 24.61 -10.16
CA ASN A 105 0.71 25.03 -10.79
C ASN A 105 1.90 24.54 -9.95
N ALA A 106 2.73 23.68 -10.52
CA ALA A 106 3.82 23.03 -9.80
C ALA A 106 4.96 24.00 -9.39
N ALA A 107 5.07 25.19 -10.01
CA ALA A 107 6.06 26.21 -9.63
C ALA A 107 5.60 27.10 -8.47
N THR A 108 4.27 27.37 -8.37
CA THR A 108 3.76 28.42 -7.48
C THR A 108 2.81 27.91 -6.39
N GLY A 109 2.24 26.70 -6.56
CA GLY A 109 1.18 26.18 -5.68
C GLY A 109 -0.20 26.83 -5.92
N GLU A 110 -0.38 27.63 -6.99
CA GLU A 110 -1.67 28.22 -7.31
C GLU A 110 -2.61 27.19 -7.93
N THR A 111 -3.89 27.19 -7.51
CA THR A 111 -4.93 26.33 -8.08
C THR A 111 -5.23 26.75 -9.53
N VAL A 112 -5.09 25.79 -10.46
CA VAL A 112 -5.48 25.97 -11.86
C VAL A 112 -6.98 25.71 -12.00
N TRP A 113 -7.43 24.57 -11.48
CA TRP A 113 -8.85 24.22 -11.35
C TRP A 113 -9.09 23.29 -10.17
N LEU A 114 -10.31 23.26 -9.67
CA LEU A 114 -10.78 22.36 -8.62
C LEU A 114 -12.15 21.81 -9.02
N PHE A 115 -12.32 20.51 -8.95
CA PHE A 115 -13.57 19.82 -9.21
C PHE A 115 -14.05 19.09 -7.97
N SER A 116 -15.28 19.37 -7.56
CA SER A 116 -15.96 18.67 -6.46
C SER A 116 -17.03 17.74 -7.02
N PRO A 117 -16.94 16.42 -6.80
CA PRO A 117 -17.99 15.49 -7.21
C PRO A 117 -19.34 15.88 -6.59
N PRO A 118 -20.45 15.70 -7.32
CA PRO A 118 -21.78 15.90 -6.73
C PRO A 118 -21.99 14.89 -5.58
N PRO A 119 -22.86 15.22 -4.59
CA PRO A 119 -23.24 14.30 -3.52
C PRO A 119 -23.73 12.96 -4.08
N GLU A 120 -23.65 11.92 -3.26
CA GLU A 120 -24.17 10.58 -3.58
C GLU A 120 -25.61 10.65 -4.10
N VAL A 121 -25.97 9.76 -5.02
CA VAL A 121 -27.32 9.64 -5.54
C VAL A 121 -28.31 9.37 -4.40
N GLY A 122 -29.35 10.19 -4.28
CA GLY A 122 -30.32 10.13 -3.17
C GLY A 122 -29.95 10.95 -1.91
N ALA A 123 -28.81 11.62 -1.93
CA ALA A 123 -28.38 12.57 -0.90
C ALA A 123 -28.57 14.04 -1.32
N GLU A 124 -29.39 14.27 -2.34
CA GLU A 124 -29.65 15.59 -2.92
C GLU A 124 -30.16 16.56 -1.85
N GLY A 125 -29.37 17.61 -1.62
CA GLY A 125 -29.70 18.67 -0.65
C GLY A 125 -29.07 18.53 0.74
N ASP A 126 -28.31 17.46 1.01
CA ASP A 126 -27.53 17.33 2.24
C ASP A 126 -26.02 17.48 1.97
N PRO A 127 -25.43 18.66 2.18
CA PRO A 127 -23.99 18.87 1.95
C PRO A 127 -23.10 18.08 2.92
N SER A 128 -23.68 17.50 3.99
CA SER A 128 -22.94 16.63 4.92
C SER A 128 -22.67 15.23 4.38
N ARG A 129 -23.31 14.85 3.25
CA ARG A 129 -23.18 13.55 2.58
C ARG A 129 -22.31 13.63 1.32
N ARG A 130 -21.32 14.50 1.31
CA ARG A 130 -20.30 14.47 0.27
C ARG A 130 -19.43 13.21 0.40
N PRO A 131 -18.97 12.64 -0.74
CA PRO A 131 -18.06 11.51 -0.70
C PRO A 131 -16.81 11.85 0.11
N GLN A 132 -16.48 11.04 1.12
CA GLN A 132 -15.32 11.22 1.98
C GLN A 132 -14.43 9.98 1.94
N GLY A 133 -13.14 10.16 1.69
CA GLY A 133 -12.18 9.08 1.58
C GLY A 133 -10.78 9.48 1.99
N SER A 134 -9.82 8.60 1.76
CA SER A 134 -8.41 8.84 2.07
C SER A 134 -7.72 9.79 1.09
N GLY A 135 -8.34 10.09 -0.06
CA GLY A 135 -7.83 11.02 -1.05
C GLY A 135 -6.42 10.68 -1.51
N ARG A 136 -6.13 9.41 -1.83
CA ARG A 136 -4.76 8.93 -2.11
C ARG A 136 -4.16 9.43 -3.41
N GLY A 137 -4.95 9.98 -4.32
CA GLY A 137 -4.45 10.59 -5.57
C GLY A 137 -5.32 10.30 -6.78
N VAL A 138 -4.71 10.44 -7.95
CA VAL A 138 -5.37 10.33 -9.25
C VAL A 138 -4.47 9.55 -10.23
N ALA A 139 -5.04 9.12 -11.37
CA ALA A 139 -4.28 8.54 -12.46
C ALA A 139 -4.42 9.40 -13.73
N TYR A 140 -3.43 9.35 -14.60
CA TYR A 140 -3.39 10.10 -15.87
C TYR A 140 -3.36 9.17 -17.06
N TRP A 141 -4.07 9.55 -18.12
CA TRP A 141 -4.05 8.88 -19.40
C TRP A 141 -4.05 9.88 -20.55
N THR A 142 -3.39 9.53 -21.65
CA THR A 142 -3.45 10.28 -22.91
C THR A 142 -3.32 9.35 -24.11
N ASP A 143 -4.01 9.69 -25.20
CA ASP A 143 -3.80 9.13 -26.55
C ASP A 143 -3.06 10.11 -27.48
N GLY A 144 -2.57 11.22 -26.94
CA GLY A 144 -1.91 12.30 -27.66
C GLY A 144 -2.83 13.45 -28.06
N ASP A 145 -4.13 13.19 -28.23
CA ASP A 145 -5.12 14.23 -28.54
C ASP A 145 -5.97 14.60 -27.31
N GLN A 146 -6.20 13.63 -26.44
CA GLN A 146 -6.94 13.79 -25.19
C GLN A 146 -6.04 13.52 -24.01
N GLU A 147 -6.22 14.29 -22.93
CA GLU A 147 -5.59 14.10 -21.64
C GLU A 147 -6.66 13.97 -20.57
N THR A 148 -6.64 12.87 -19.81
CA THR A 148 -7.70 12.53 -18.86
C THR A 148 -7.12 12.23 -17.48
N ILE A 149 -7.73 12.82 -16.45
CA ILE A 149 -7.48 12.49 -15.05
C ILE A 149 -8.59 11.57 -14.58
N PHE A 150 -8.20 10.39 -14.09
CA PHE A 150 -9.11 9.44 -13.46
C PHE A 150 -9.02 9.49 -11.95
N HIS A 151 -10.17 9.41 -11.30
CA HIS A 151 -10.26 9.37 -9.85
C HIS A 151 -11.33 8.36 -9.40
N ASN A 152 -10.98 7.51 -8.44
CA ASN A 152 -11.93 6.67 -7.72
C ASN A 152 -12.60 7.53 -6.63
N VAL A 153 -13.84 7.95 -6.88
CA VAL A 153 -14.65 8.66 -5.88
C VAL A 153 -14.99 7.69 -4.75
N SER A 154 -14.92 8.15 -3.51
CA SER A 154 -15.06 7.26 -2.34
C SER A 154 -16.42 6.58 -2.20
N ASP A 155 -17.41 6.98 -2.97
CA ASP A 155 -18.76 6.38 -3.02
C ASP A 155 -18.92 5.27 -4.08
N GLY A 156 -17.83 4.76 -4.64
CA GLY A 156 -17.87 3.66 -5.62
C GLY A 156 -18.06 4.08 -7.08
N ARG A 157 -17.73 5.34 -7.43
CA ARG A 157 -17.73 5.82 -8.82
C ARG A 157 -16.33 6.02 -9.36
N LEU A 158 -16.07 5.61 -10.61
CA LEU A 158 -14.88 5.99 -11.35
C LEU A 158 -15.18 7.25 -12.16
N LEU A 159 -14.47 8.33 -11.89
CA LEU A 159 -14.61 9.64 -12.52
C LEU A 159 -13.51 9.86 -13.57
N ALA A 160 -13.87 10.42 -14.73
CA ALA A 160 -12.95 10.89 -15.77
C ALA A 160 -13.10 12.39 -16.00
N LEU A 161 -12.01 13.15 -15.80
CA LEU A 161 -11.95 14.60 -15.99
C LEU A 161 -11.02 14.94 -17.16
N ASP A 162 -11.37 15.96 -17.92
CA ASP A 162 -10.44 16.61 -18.86
C ASP A 162 -9.31 17.28 -18.05
N ALA A 163 -8.07 16.89 -18.31
CA ALA A 163 -6.91 17.34 -17.52
C ALA A 163 -6.69 18.86 -17.58
N THR A 164 -7.05 19.50 -18.72
CA THR A 164 -6.87 20.94 -18.92
C THR A 164 -7.95 21.77 -18.21
N THR A 165 -9.21 21.29 -18.23
CA THR A 165 -10.36 22.10 -17.80
C THR A 165 -10.94 21.66 -16.45
N GLY A 166 -10.65 20.44 -16.00
CA GLY A 166 -11.26 19.85 -14.80
C GLY A 166 -12.73 19.46 -14.96
N LEU A 167 -13.27 19.49 -16.18
CA LEU A 167 -14.67 19.14 -16.42
C LEU A 167 -14.82 17.63 -16.68
N PRO A 168 -15.93 17.01 -16.22
CA PRO A 168 -16.21 15.61 -16.53
C PRO A 168 -16.28 15.35 -18.05
N ARG A 169 -15.69 14.25 -18.50
CA ARG A 169 -15.69 13.85 -19.89
C ARG A 169 -17.04 13.21 -20.25
N ALA A 170 -17.89 13.95 -20.94
CA ALA A 170 -19.25 13.53 -21.27
C ALA A 170 -19.33 12.23 -22.09
N GLY A 171 -18.25 11.82 -22.79
CA GLY A 171 -18.17 10.57 -23.56
C GLY A 171 -17.76 9.35 -22.72
N PHE A 172 -17.41 9.53 -21.44
CA PHE A 172 -17.00 8.46 -20.54
C PHE A 172 -18.18 8.07 -19.64
N GLY A 173 -18.62 6.82 -19.73
CA GLY A 173 -19.74 6.30 -18.95
C GLY A 173 -20.99 7.18 -19.03
N ASP A 174 -21.63 7.42 -17.90
CA ASP A 174 -22.74 8.36 -17.77
C ASP A 174 -22.24 9.73 -17.30
N GLY A 175 -22.05 10.64 -18.27
CA GLY A 175 -21.67 12.02 -17.99
C GLY A 175 -20.31 12.21 -17.31
N GLY A 176 -19.35 11.33 -17.53
CA GLY A 176 -18.01 11.35 -16.94
C GLY A 176 -17.82 10.34 -15.81
N TYR A 177 -18.81 9.49 -15.54
CA TYR A 177 -18.78 8.52 -14.44
C TYR A 177 -19.09 7.10 -14.89
N VAL A 178 -18.42 6.14 -14.27
CA VAL A 178 -18.81 4.72 -14.25
C VAL A 178 -19.18 4.34 -12.82
N ASP A 179 -20.36 3.77 -12.65
CA ASP A 179 -20.82 3.22 -11.37
C ASP A 179 -20.21 1.83 -11.17
N LEU A 180 -19.31 1.71 -10.20
CA LEU A 180 -18.59 0.48 -9.88
C LEU A 180 -19.41 -0.49 -9.04
N SER A 181 -20.63 -0.13 -8.62
CA SER A 181 -21.56 -1.02 -7.94
C SER A 181 -22.38 -1.88 -8.90
N GLN A 182 -22.29 -1.63 -10.21
CA GLN A 182 -23.00 -2.40 -11.22
C GLN A 182 -22.31 -3.75 -11.51
N ASN A 183 -23.12 -4.76 -11.83
CA ASN A 183 -22.63 -6.09 -12.24
C ASN A 183 -21.69 -6.73 -11.20
N ILE A 184 -22.04 -6.66 -9.93
CA ILE A 184 -21.34 -7.32 -8.82
C ILE A 184 -22.16 -8.50 -8.33
N ASP A 185 -21.44 -9.55 -7.86
CA ASP A 185 -22.05 -10.68 -7.19
C ASP A 185 -22.42 -10.30 -5.74
N ASN A 186 -23.49 -10.90 -5.19
CA ASN A 186 -23.98 -10.61 -3.84
C ASN A 186 -24.08 -9.09 -3.54
N PRO A 187 -24.85 -8.31 -4.32
CA PRO A 187 -24.95 -6.88 -4.10
C PRO A 187 -25.68 -6.59 -2.78
N GLY A 188 -25.05 -5.92 -1.86
CA GLY A 188 -25.65 -5.61 -0.55
C GLY A 188 -24.87 -4.56 0.22
N ALA A 189 -23.55 -4.51 0.01
CA ALA A 189 -22.69 -3.54 0.67
C ALA A 189 -22.61 -2.21 -0.09
N ASP A 190 -22.45 -1.13 0.66
CA ASP A 190 -21.97 0.14 0.12
C ASP A 190 -20.56 -0.06 -0.43
N MET A 191 -20.36 0.26 -1.70
CA MET A 191 -19.05 0.16 -2.34
C MET A 191 -18.22 1.41 -2.02
N ARG A 192 -16.99 1.22 -1.65
CA ARG A 192 -16.04 2.30 -1.32
C ARG A 192 -14.80 2.22 -2.18
N CYS A 193 -14.31 3.36 -2.58
CA CYS A 193 -13.00 3.50 -3.20
C CYS A 193 -12.04 4.18 -2.22
N VAL A 194 -10.96 3.51 -1.88
CA VAL A 194 -9.97 4.02 -0.91
C VAL A 194 -8.59 4.27 -1.52
N SER A 195 -8.40 3.90 -2.79
CA SER A 195 -7.12 4.05 -3.51
C SER A 195 -7.30 4.57 -4.93
N THR A 196 -6.19 4.99 -5.53
CA THR A 196 -6.17 5.49 -6.91
C THR A 196 -6.45 4.38 -7.92
N PRO A 197 -7.15 4.66 -9.02
CA PRO A 197 -7.12 3.77 -10.18
C PRO A 197 -5.71 3.75 -10.78
N ILE A 198 -5.43 2.75 -11.63
CA ILE A 198 -4.19 2.73 -12.40
C ILE A 198 -4.50 2.66 -13.88
N VAL A 199 -3.67 3.29 -14.70
CA VAL A 199 -3.84 3.31 -16.16
C VAL A 199 -2.58 2.81 -16.83
N SER A 200 -2.72 1.82 -17.70
CA SER A 200 -1.63 1.35 -18.56
C SER A 200 -2.20 0.60 -19.76
N ASN A 201 -1.47 0.60 -20.88
CA ASN A 201 -1.84 -0.17 -22.08
C ASN A 201 -3.28 0.05 -22.57
N ASP A 202 -3.76 1.30 -22.50
CA ASP A 202 -5.13 1.69 -22.87
C ASP A 202 -6.24 1.01 -22.04
N VAL A 203 -5.95 0.69 -20.78
CA VAL A 203 -6.93 0.19 -19.83
C VAL A 203 -6.81 1.01 -18.54
N VAL A 204 -7.92 1.50 -18.02
CA VAL A 204 -8.03 2.01 -16.65
C VAL A 204 -8.58 0.91 -15.76
N VAL A 205 -7.84 0.58 -14.71
CA VAL A 205 -8.24 -0.44 -13.73
C VAL A 205 -8.71 0.25 -12.48
N ALA A 206 -9.93 -0.06 -12.07
CA ALA A 206 -10.53 0.44 -10.84
C ALA A 206 -10.81 -0.72 -9.87
N GLN A 207 -10.57 -0.46 -8.60
CA GLN A 207 -10.88 -1.36 -7.51
C GLN A 207 -11.90 -0.74 -6.56
N VAL A 208 -12.73 -1.58 -5.99
CA VAL A 208 -13.67 -1.20 -4.94
C VAL A 208 -13.46 -2.10 -3.74
N VAL A 209 -13.71 -1.54 -2.57
CA VAL A 209 -13.73 -2.26 -1.30
C VAL A 209 -15.16 -2.22 -0.80
N PRO A 210 -15.84 -3.36 -0.68
CA PRO A 210 -17.15 -3.40 -0.04
C PRO A 210 -17.04 -2.94 1.41
N ALA A 211 -18.07 -2.29 1.92
CA ALA A 211 -18.13 -1.97 3.35
C ALA A 211 -18.26 -3.27 4.15
N GLU A 212 -17.67 -3.31 5.35
CA GLU A 212 -17.81 -4.46 6.25
C GLU A 212 -19.30 -4.74 6.54
N GLU A 213 -19.69 -5.98 6.35
CA GLU A 213 -21.05 -6.46 6.59
C GLU A 213 -21.13 -7.23 7.91
N ASN A 214 -22.30 -7.21 8.55
CA ASN A 214 -22.52 -7.88 9.83
C ASN A 214 -22.85 -9.38 9.66
N GLY A 215 -22.38 -10.01 8.58
CA GLY A 215 -22.68 -11.39 8.26
C GLY A 215 -21.69 -11.99 7.27
N TYR A 216 -21.79 -13.31 7.08
CA TYR A 216 -20.93 -14.03 6.15
C TYR A 216 -21.35 -13.89 4.67
N GLU A 217 -22.56 -13.42 4.43
CA GLU A 217 -22.99 -13.02 3.07
C GLU A 217 -22.43 -11.63 2.79
N ALA A 218 -21.35 -11.58 2.00
CA ALA A 218 -20.62 -10.36 1.75
C ALA A 218 -20.37 -10.18 0.24
N THR A 219 -20.22 -8.93 -0.17
CA THR A 219 -19.94 -8.56 -1.55
C THR A 219 -18.44 -8.78 -1.84
N PRO A 220 -18.06 -9.47 -2.94
CA PRO A 220 -16.68 -9.62 -3.33
C PRO A 220 -16.09 -8.35 -3.95
N GLY A 221 -14.81 -8.08 -3.66
CA GLY A 221 -14.05 -6.94 -4.17
C GLY A 221 -13.42 -7.20 -5.54
N HIS A 222 -14.20 -7.60 -6.55
CA HIS A 222 -13.70 -7.93 -7.88
C HIS A 222 -12.99 -6.76 -8.55
N ILE A 223 -11.95 -7.06 -9.32
CA ILE A 223 -11.14 -6.07 -10.05
C ILE A 223 -11.63 -5.97 -11.49
N ARG A 224 -11.71 -4.74 -12.02
CA ARG A 224 -12.27 -4.47 -13.35
C ARG A 224 -11.41 -3.53 -14.17
N GLY A 225 -11.28 -3.85 -15.45
CA GLY A 225 -10.66 -2.98 -16.46
C GLY A 225 -11.71 -2.33 -17.36
N TYR A 226 -11.48 -1.05 -17.66
CA TYR A 226 -12.37 -0.22 -18.48
C TYR A 226 -11.59 0.45 -19.61
N ASP A 227 -12.26 0.69 -20.73
CA ASP A 227 -11.73 1.54 -21.80
C ASP A 227 -11.62 3.01 -21.31
N PRO A 228 -10.44 3.64 -21.35
CA PRO A 228 -10.24 4.98 -20.81
C PRO A 228 -10.96 6.09 -21.60
N ARG A 229 -11.43 5.82 -22.81
CA ARG A 229 -12.16 6.77 -23.66
C ARG A 229 -13.65 6.75 -23.41
N THR A 230 -14.19 5.54 -23.18
CA THR A 230 -15.64 5.32 -23.17
C THR A 230 -16.20 4.91 -21.81
N GLY A 231 -15.36 4.35 -20.91
CA GLY A 231 -15.82 3.75 -19.66
C GLY A 231 -16.50 2.40 -19.83
N GLU A 232 -16.44 1.81 -21.04
CA GLU A 232 -16.94 0.44 -21.25
C GLU A 232 -16.09 -0.56 -20.46
N GLN A 233 -16.73 -1.47 -19.73
CA GLN A 233 -16.05 -2.54 -19.03
C GLN A 233 -15.46 -3.54 -20.03
N LEU A 234 -14.16 -3.71 -20.02
CA LEU A 234 -13.43 -4.62 -20.91
C LEU A 234 -13.37 -6.04 -20.33
N TRP A 235 -13.14 -6.14 -19.02
CA TRP A 235 -13.00 -7.40 -18.32
C TRP A 235 -13.29 -7.27 -16.81
N ILE A 236 -13.52 -8.42 -16.17
CA ILE A 236 -13.61 -8.58 -14.71
C ILE A 236 -12.72 -9.76 -14.29
N PHE A 237 -12.00 -9.61 -13.18
CA PHE A 237 -11.31 -10.69 -12.50
C PHE A 237 -12.00 -10.97 -11.17
N HIS A 238 -12.47 -12.19 -10.99
CA HIS A 238 -13.13 -12.63 -9.76
C HIS A 238 -12.09 -13.00 -8.70
N VAL A 239 -11.89 -12.14 -7.71
CA VAL A 239 -10.99 -12.42 -6.57
C VAL A 239 -11.54 -13.51 -5.65
N VAL A 240 -12.87 -13.62 -5.55
CA VAL A 240 -13.59 -14.81 -5.07
C VAL A 240 -14.09 -15.52 -6.32
N PRO A 241 -13.50 -16.68 -6.70
CA PRO A 241 -13.86 -17.41 -7.92
C PRO A 241 -15.34 -17.73 -7.98
N GLN A 242 -15.92 -17.70 -9.19
CA GLN A 242 -17.33 -17.91 -9.41
C GLN A 242 -17.57 -19.10 -10.38
N GLY A 243 -18.62 -19.88 -10.14
CA GLY A 243 -19.04 -20.93 -11.07
C GLY A 243 -17.95 -21.96 -11.37
N ASP A 244 -17.40 -21.91 -12.58
CA ASP A 244 -16.36 -22.83 -13.07
C ASP A 244 -14.96 -22.17 -13.10
N ASP A 245 -14.78 -21.04 -12.43
CA ASP A 245 -13.50 -20.32 -12.39
C ASP A 245 -12.40 -21.19 -11.76
N PHE A 246 -11.17 -20.91 -12.16
CA PHE A 246 -9.99 -21.52 -11.54
C PHE A 246 -9.99 -21.23 -10.03
N ALA A 247 -9.67 -22.27 -9.24
CA ALA A 247 -9.56 -22.23 -7.78
C ALA A 247 -10.89 -22.13 -7.00
N VAL A 248 -12.05 -22.28 -7.65
CA VAL A 248 -13.36 -22.34 -6.96
C VAL A 248 -13.38 -23.46 -5.90
N ASP A 249 -12.67 -24.56 -6.14
CA ASP A 249 -12.57 -25.68 -5.19
C ASP A 249 -11.80 -25.36 -3.90
N SER A 250 -11.04 -24.24 -3.87
CA SER A 250 -10.37 -23.77 -2.65
C SER A 250 -11.33 -23.13 -1.64
N TRP A 251 -12.59 -22.95 -2.03
CA TRP A 251 -13.71 -22.49 -1.22
C TRP A 251 -14.64 -23.67 -0.97
N GLU A 252 -14.29 -24.49 0.00
CA GLU A 252 -15.04 -25.70 0.30
C GLU A 252 -16.50 -25.41 0.68
N ASN A 253 -17.37 -26.41 0.50
CA ASN A 253 -18.82 -26.32 0.74
C ASN A 253 -19.50 -25.19 -0.08
N GLU A 254 -18.96 -24.87 -1.25
CA GLU A 254 -19.45 -23.79 -2.12
C GLU A 254 -19.52 -22.42 -1.40
N SER A 255 -18.65 -22.17 -0.42
CA SER A 255 -18.63 -20.95 0.39
C SER A 255 -18.37 -19.67 -0.45
N TRP A 256 -17.80 -19.82 -1.65
CA TRP A 256 -17.66 -18.74 -2.62
C TRP A 256 -18.97 -18.07 -3.02
N ARG A 257 -20.12 -18.78 -2.88
CA ARG A 257 -21.45 -18.28 -3.27
C ARG A 257 -21.94 -17.12 -2.39
N TYR A 258 -21.39 -16.98 -1.21
CA TYR A 258 -21.84 -15.98 -0.23
C TYR A 258 -20.73 -15.20 0.41
N THR A 259 -19.49 -15.67 0.38
CA THR A 259 -18.36 -14.94 0.96
C THR A 259 -17.90 -13.82 0.05
N GLY A 260 -17.44 -12.74 0.63
CA GLY A 260 -16.99 -11.57 -0.11
C GLY A 260 -15.65 -11.02 0.35
N HIS A 261 -15.44 -9.73 0.14
CA HIS A 261 -14.14 -9.05 0.27
C HIS A 261 -13.07 -9.68 -0.62
N ALA A 262 -11.89 -10.02 -0.12
CA ALA A 262 -10.74 -10.52 -0.86
C ALA A 262 -10.25 -9.60 -2.01
N GLY A 263 -10.72 -8.35 -2.06
CA GLY A 263 -10.40 -7.35 -3.07
C GLY A 263 -9.01 -6.73 -2.88
N VAL A 264 -8.89 -5.47 -3.30
CA VAL A 264 -7.67 -4.67 -3.12
C VAL A 264 -8.02 -3.29 -2.60
N TRP A 265 -7.62 -2.96 -1.38
CA TRP A 265 -7.85 -1.64 -0.78
C TRP A 265 -6.66 -0.69 -0.90
N THR A 266 -5.51 -1.17 -1.35
CA THR A 266 -4.30 -0.38 -1.60
C THR A 266 -4.13 -0.09 -3.09
N GLN A 267 -3.02 0.52 -3.49
CA GLN A 267 -2.74 0.79 -4.90
C GLN A 267 -2.35 -0.49 -5.65
N LEU A 268 -2.51 -0.44 -6.96
CA LEU A 268 -2.12 -1.47 -7.91
C LEU A 268 -0.75 -1.15 -8.51
N THR A 269 -0.09 -2.17 -9.06
CA THR A 269 1.20 -2.04 -9.74
C THR A 269 1.12 -2.57 -11.15
N VAL A 270 1.73 -1.88 -12.12
CA VAL A 270 1.79 -2.32 -13.51
C VAL A 270 3.23 -2.42 -14.02
N ASP A 271 3.50 -3.43 -14.81
CA ASP A 271 4.68 -3.50 -15.68
C ASP A 271 4.26 -3.10 -17.10
N GLU A 272 4.60 -1.86 -17.49
CA GLU A 272 4.24 -1.33 -18.80
C GLU A 272 4.93 -2.07 -19.96
N GLU A 273 6.10 -2.71 -19.72
CA GLU A 273 6.84 -3.48 -20.71
C GLU A 273 6.19 -4.84 -20.98
N LEU A 274 5.83 -5.56 -19.89
CA LEU A 274 5.19 -6.88 -19.97
C LEU A 274 3.68 -6.78 -20.23
N GLY A 275 3.06 -5.65 -19.92
CA GLY A 275 1.61 -5.50 -19.93
C GLY A 275 0.94 -6.25 -18.77
N TYR A 276 1.62 -6.34 -17.64
CA TYR A 276 1.16 -7.09 -16.46
C TYR A 276 0.67 -6.15 -15.36
N LEU A 277 -0.40 -6.58 -14.69
CA LEU A 277 -1.00 -5.94 -13.52
C LEU A 277 -0.81 -6.84 -12.31
N TYR A 278 -0.33 -6.29 -11.19
CA TYR A 278 -0.12 -7.02 -9.94
C TYR A 278 -1.11 -6.56 -8.88
N LEU A 279 -1.86 -7.50 -8.33
CA LEU A 279 -2.89 -7.29 -7.32
C LEU A 279 -2.41 -7.81 -5.96
N PRO A 280 -2.31 -6.97 -4.93
CA PRO A 280 -2.10 -7.38 -3.54
C PRO A 280 -3.47 -7.56 -2.85
N THR A 281 -4.03 -8.77 -2.88
CA THR A 281 -5.38 -9.01 -2.39
C THR A 281 -5.46 -9.06 -0.87
N GLU A 282 -6.62 -8.69 -0.33
CA GLU A 282 -6.92 -8.69 1.11
C GLU A 282 -7.50 -10.02 1.59
N VAL A 283 -7.74 -10.14 2.89
CA VAL A 283 -8.43 -11.26 3.52
C VAL A 283 -9.90 -11.31 3.07
N ALA A 284 -10.48 -12.51 3.07
CA ALA A 284 -11.92 -12.68 2.88
C ALA A 284 -12.71 -12.41 4.18
N THR A 285 -13.98 -12.07 4.07
CA THR A 285 -14.90 -11.91 5.21
C THR A 285 -14.97 -13.21 6.04
N ASN A 286 -14.80 -13.20 7.32
CA ASN A 286 -14.46 -12.17 8.29
C ASN A 286 -12.96 -12.28 8.65
N ASP A 287 -12.34 -11.17 9.03
CA ASP A 287 -10.88 -11.05 9.28
C ASP A 287 -10.35 -11.96 10.42
N TRP A 288 -11.22 -12.42 11.31
CA TRP A 288 -10.83 -13.03 12.60
C TRP A 288 -11.36 -14.45 12.82
N TYR A 289 -12.30 -14.89 11.98
CA TYR A 289 -12.94 -16.20 12.04
C TYR A 289 -13.39 -16.65 10.65
N GLY A 290 -12.94 -17.82 10.23
CA GLY A 290 -13.18 -18.35 8.88
C GLY A 290 -14.04 -19.63 8.84
N GLY A 291 -14.66 -20.05 9.95
CA GLY A 291 -15.41 -21.31 10.00
C GLY A 291 -16.58 -21.44 9.02
N HIS A 292 -17.09 -20.31 8.49
CA HIS A 292 -18.11 -20.28 7.43
C HIS A 292 -17.55 -20.41 6.02
N ARG A 293 -16.21 -20.28 5.82
CA ARG A 293 -15.51 -20.34 4.53
C ARG A 293 -14.35 -21.34 4.53
N PRO A 294 -14.61 -22.65 4.76
CA PRO A 294 -13.53 -23.63 4.82
C PRO A 294 -12.75 -23.72 3.50
N GLY A 295 -11.52 -24.23 3.57
CA GLY A 295 -10.57 -24.29 2.48
C GLY A 295 -9.57 -23.13 2.49
N ASP A 296 -8.62 -23.10 1.53
CA ASP A 296 -7.54 -22.11 1.52
C ASP A 296 -7.98 -20.72 1.03
N ASN A 297 -9.17 -20.57 0.44
CA ASN A 297 -9.82 -19.33 0.01
C ASN A 297 -9.01 -18.52 -1.02
N LEU A 298 -8.50 -19.16 -2.06
CA LEU A 298 -7.80 -18.49 -3.14
C LEU A 298 -8.83 -17.63 -3.94
N PHE A 299 -8.56 -16.36 -4.23
CA PHE A 299 -7.33 -15.57 -4.24
C PHE A 299 -7.18 -14.59 -3.05
N ALA A 300 -7.82 -14.83 -1.90
CA ALA A 300 -7.55 -14.00 -0.74
C ALA A 300 -6.06 -14.04 -0.37
N GLU A 301 -5.55 -12.92 0.18
CA GLU A 301 -4.19 -12.75 0.71
C GLU A 301 -3.08 -13.25 -0.24
N SER A 302 -3.23 -12.91 -1.52
CA SER A 302 -2.37 -13.36 -2.62
C SER A 302 -1.70 -12.20 -3.34
N VAL A 303 -0.58 -12.48 -4.01
CA VAL A 303 -0.11 -11.66 -5.14
C VAL A 303 -0.64 -12.31 -6.40
N VAL A 304 -1.44 -11.59 -7.17
CA VAL A 304 -2.01 -12.08 -8.43
C VAL A 304 -1.48 -11.23 -9.57
N CYS A 305 -0.95 -11.88 -10.60
CA CYS A 305 -0.51 -11.23 -11.83
C CYS A 305 -1.51 -11.50 -12.96
N LEU A 306 -2.02 -10.41 -13.56
CA LEU A 306 -2.93 -10.47 -14.70
C LEU A 306 -2.29 -9.85 -15.94
N ASP A 307 -2.70 -10.27 -17.13
CA ASP A 307 -2.57 -9.46 -18.34
C ASP A 307 -3.54 -8.28 -18.24
N ILE A 308 -3.04 -7.05 -18.25
CA ILE A 308 -3.86 -5.86 -18.02
C ILE A 308 -4.91 -5.64 -19.11
N ARG A 309 -4.69 -6.11 -20.34
CA ARG A 309 -5.61 -5.92 -21.47
C ARG A 309 -6.82 -6.87 -21.43
N THR A 310 -6.61 -8.06 -20.86
CA THR A 310 -7.62 -9.12 -20.90
C THR A 310 -8.20 -9.47 -19.53
N GLY A 311 -7.51 -9.11 -18.43
CA GLY A 311 -7.85 -9.55 -17.08
C GLY A 311 -7.53 -11.03 -16.83
N GLU A 312 -6.91 -11.74 -17.80
CA GLU A 312 -6.54 -13.13 -17.64
C GLU A 312 -5.37 -13.29 -16.66
N ARG A 313 -5.48 -14.26 -15.76
CA ARG A 313 -4.43 -14.57 -14.78
C ARG A 313 -3.21 -15.19 -15.46
N VAL A 314 -2.03 -14.54 -15.31
CA VAL A 314 -0.75 -15.05 -15.75
C VAL A 314 -0.18 -16.01 -14.70
N TRP A 315 -0.04 -15.53 -13.46
CA TRP A 315 0.38 -16.32 -12.31
C TRP A 315 -0.19 -15.75 -11.01
N HIS A 316 -0.05 -16.48 -9.92
CA HIS A 316 -0.36 -16.00 -8.57
C HIS A 316 0.48 -16.74 -7.53
N TYR A 317 0.56 -16.17 -6.34
CA TYR A 317 1.09 -16.82 -5.17
C TYR A 317 0.28 -16.41 -3.94
N GLN A 318 -0.29 -17.37 -3.24
CA GLN A 318 -1.02 -17.11 -1.99
C GLN A 318 -0.01 -16.99 -0.84
N LEU A 319 -0.05 -15.87 -0.12
CA LEU A 319 0.89 -15.55 0.97
C LEU A 319 0.38 -16.01 2.33
N ILE A 320 -0.92 -16.24 2.45
CA ILE A 320 -1.57 -16.81 3.63
C ILE A 320 -2.70 -17.70 3.18
N HIS A 321 -2.70 -18.92 3.69
CA HIS A 321 -3.80 -19.86 3.50
C HIS A 321 -4.83 -19.68 4.60
N HIS A 322 -6.10 -19.53 4.25
CA HIS A 322 -7.21 -19.40 5.20
C HIS A 322 -6.93 -18.37 6.30
N GLY A 323 -6.73 -17.10 5.94
CA GLY A 323 -6.33 -16.06 6.89
C GLY A 323 -7.41 -15.71 7.91
N VAL A 324 -7.01 -15.56 9.17
CA VAL A 324 -7.85 -15.13 10.31
C VAL A 324 -7.10 -14.17 11.24
N TRP A 325 -6.16 -13.40 10.68
CA TRP A 325 -5.30 -12.48 11.44
C TRP A 325 -5.39 -11.04 10.93
N ASP A 326 -6.26 -10.76 9.95
CA ASP A 326 -6.32 -9.48 9.22
C ASP A 326 -4.95 -9.10 8.64
N TYR A 327 -4.35 -10.06 7.93
CA TYR A 327 -3.05 -9.89 7.28
C TYR A 327 -3.16 -9.63 5.79
N ASP A 328 -4.10 -8.76 5.40
CA ASP A 328 -4.18 -8.24 4.03
C ASP A 328 -2.81 -7.91 3.48
N ASN A 329 -2.63 -8.04 2.18
CA ASN A 329 -1.47 -7.48 1.53
C ASN A 329 -1.59 -5.95 1.53
N PRO A 330 -0.81 -5.24 2.37
CA PRO A 330 -1.16 -3.87 2.75
C PRO A 330 -0.71 -2.83 1.74
N SER A 331 0.16 -3.20 0.80
CA SER A 331 0.86 -2.28 -0.07
C SER A 331 0.96 -2.81 -1.50
N PRO A 332 1.11 -1.93 -2.51
CA PRO A 332 1.37 -2.37 -3.87
C PRO A 332 2.70 -3.13 -3.95
N PRO A 333 2.76 -4.20 -4.75
CA PRO A 333 4.03 -4.85 -5.06
C PRO A 333 5.00 -3.89 -5.77
N THR A 334 6.27 -3.90 -5.39
CA THR A 334 7.30 -3.00 -5.95
C THR A 334 8.13 -3.73 -7.00
N LEU A 335 8.20 -3.17 -8.22
CA LEU A 335 9.02 -3.73 -9.30
C LEU A 335 10.47 -3.28 -9.17
N VAL A 336 11.39 -4.23 -9.36
CA VAL A 336 12.82 -3.98 -9.32
C VAL A 336 13.55 -5.01 -10.17
N ASP A 337 14.66 -4.61 -10.81
CA ASP A 337 15.53 -5.57 -11.46
C ASP A 337 16.70 -5.90 -10.56
N VAL A 338 16.91 -7.18 -10.30
CA VAL A 338 17.97 -7.67 -9.42
C VAL A 338 18.97 -8.55 -10.19
N THR A 339 20.16 -8.70 -9.61
CA THR A 339 21.19 -9.58 -10.18
C THR A 339 21.51 -10.70 -9.21
N GLN A 340 21.14 -11.93 -9.56
CA GLN A 340 21.48 -13.12 -8.79
C GLN A 340 22.36 -14.06 -9.62
N ASN A 341 23.47 -14.51 -9.07
CA ASN A 341 24.41 -15.42 -9.74
C ASN A 341 24.85 -14.93 -11.14
N GLY A 342 24.98 -13.60 -11.31
CA GLY A 342 25.34 -12.98 -12.58
C GLY A 342 24.19 -12.90 -13.61
N ARG A 343 22.99 -13.37 -13.28
CA ARG A 343 21.79 -13.24 -14.12
C ARG A 343 20.94 -12.07 -13.62
N ARG A 344 20.53 -11.20 -14.52
CA ARG A 344 19.52 -10.17 -14.26
C ARG A 344 18.13 -10.82 -14.28
N ILE A 345 17.33 -10.52 -13.27
CA ILE A 345 15.96 -11.01 -13.10
C ILE A 345 15.07 -9.79 -12.95
N LYS A 346 13.99 -9.76 -13.69
CA LYS A 346 12.90 -8.82 -13.49
C LYS A 346 12.12 -9.30 -12.27
N ALA A 347 12.28 -8.64 -11.13
CA ALA A 347 11.66 -9.07 -9.88
C ALA A 347 10.47 -8.19 -9.48
N VAL A 348 9.58 -8.76 -8.68
CA VAL A 348 8.54 -8.06 -7.93
C VAL A 348 8.68 -8.41 -6.46
N ALA A 349 8.72 -7.39 -5.60
CA ALA A 349 8.83 -7.53 -4.16
C ALA A 349 7.53 -7.12 -3.47
N MET A 350 6.99 -7.98 -2.61
CA MET A 350 5.80 -7.74 -1.80
C MET A 350 6.19 -7.67 -0.32
N VAL A 351 6.03 -6.49 0.30
CA VAL A 351 6.17 -6.30 1.74
C VAL A 351 4.82 -6.48 2.42
N THR A 352 4.77 -7.19 3.53
CA THR A 352 3.52 -7.70 4.10
C THR A 352 3.24 -7.24 5.53
N LYS A 353 1.98 -7.35 5.97
CA LYS A 353 1.58 -7.12 7.37
C LYS A 353 2.32 -8.07 8.33
N GLN A 354 2.61 -9.31 7.92
CA GLN A 354 3.36 -10.28 8.72
C GLN A 354 4.82 -9.89 8.97
N GLY A 355 5.33 -8.87 8.25
CA GLY A 355 6.70 -8.42 8.37
C GLY A 355 7.69 -9.20 7.50
N TYR A 356 7.23 -9.88 6.47
CA TYR A 356 8.04 -10.53 5.46
C TYR A 356 8.12 -9.72 4.16
N THR A 357 9.18 -9.98 3.39
CA THR A 357 9.29 -9.56 1.99
C THR A 357 9.35 -10.80 1.11
N TYR A 358 8.33 -11.01 0.30
CA TYR A 358 8.32 -12.05 -0.74
C TYR A 358 8.83 -11.45 -2.04
N VAL A 359 9.70 -12.18 -2.74
CA VAL A 359 10.29 -11.70 -4.00
C VAL A 359 10.17 -12.78 -5.06
N PHE A 360 9.55 -12.42 -6.19
CA PHE A 360 9.29 -13.33 -7.31
C PHE A 360 9.93 -12.81 -8.60
N ASP A 361 10.28 -13.72 -9.51
CA ASP A 361 10.43 -13.38 -10.92
C ASP A 361 9.07 -12.91 -11.42
N ARG A 362 8.97 -11.65 -11.88
CA ARG A 362 7.68 -11.06 -12.22
C ARG A 362 7.10 -11.54 -13.54
N GLU A 363 7.91 -12.26 -14.35
CA GLU A 363 7.44 -12.85 -15.60
C GLU A 363 6.59 -14.11 -15.37
N ASP A 364 6.93 -14.93 -14.37
CA ASP A 364 6.29 -16.24 -14.18
C ASP A 364 5.90 -16.60 -12.72
N GLY A 365 6.20 -15.71 -11.77
CA GLY A 365 5.87 -15.92 -10.35
C GLY A 365 6.83 -16.87 -9.62
N THR A 366 7.96 -17.26 -10.22
CA THR A 366 8.95 -18.11 -9.55
C THR A 366 9.57 -17.35 -8.36
N PRO A 367 9.52 -17.89 -7.12
CA PRO A 367 10.17 -17.25 -5.98
C PRO A 367 11.69 -17.16 -6.15
N LEU A 368 12.30 -16.02 -5.86
CA LEU A 368 13.75 -15.84 -5.92
C LEU A 368 14.49 -16.63 -4.83
N TRP A 369 13.87 -16.84 -3.72
CA TRP A 369 14.34 -17.69 -2.61
C TRP A 369 13.25 -18.67 -2.23
N PRO A 370 13.62 -19.89 -1.76
CA PRO A 370 12.64 -20.88 -1.35
C PRO A 370 11.61 -20.31 -0.35
N ILE A 371 10.35 -20.57 -0.59
CA ILE A 371 9.25 -20.37 0.34
C ILE A 371 8.90 -21.74 0.91
N ILE A 372 8.82 -21.83 2.23
CA ILE A 372 8.70 -23.09 2.96
C ILE A 372 7.36 -23.12 3.66
N GLU A 373 6.60 -24.18 3.42
CA GLU A 373 5.36 -24.46 4.15
C GLU A 373 5.69 -24.86 5.59
N MET A 374 5.47 -23.94 6.52
CA MET A 374 5.74 -24.15 7.93
C MET A 374 4.47 -24.58 8.69
N PRO A 375 4.51 -25.65 9.47
CA PRO A 375 3.37 -26.07 10.28
C PRO A 375 2.93 -24.99 11.25
N VAL A 376 1.62 -24.79 11.37
CA VAL A 376 1.01 -23.84 12.30
C VAL A 376 0.07 -24.56 13.27
N ARG A 377 -0.20 -23.91 14.40
CA ARG A 377 -1.10 -24.47 15.41
C ARG A 377 -2.54 -24.45 14.89
N ALA A 378 -3.26 -25.55 15.07
CA ALA A 378 -4.69 -25.59 14.81
C ALA A 378 -5.47 -24.65 15.76
N SER A 379 -6.56 -24.08 15.27
CA SER A 379 -7.51 -23.34 16.11
C SER A 379 -8.23 -24.28 17.10
N ASP A 380 -8.55 -23.75 18.26
CA ASP A 380 -9.43 -24.39 19.25
C ASP A 380 -10.81 -23.70 19.35
N VAL A 381 -11.06 -22.73 18.47
CA VAL A 381 -12.39 -22.10 18.32
C VAL A 381 -13.29 -23.05 17.54
N PRO A 382 -14.50 -23.40 18.07
CA PRO A 382 -15.38 -24.35 17.40
C PRO A 382 -15.73 -23.89 15.96
N GLY A 383 -15.68 -24.84 15.02
CA GLY A 383 -15.99 -24.58 13.60
C GLY A 383 -14.81 -24.06 12.78
N GLU A 384 -13.77 -23.49 13.39
CA GLU A 384 -12.60 -22.98 12.69
C GLU A 384 -11.66 -24.11 12.23
N GLN A 385 -11.32 -24.11 10.94
CA GLN A 385 -10.44 -25.10 10.30
C GLN A 385 -9.31 -24.39 9.53
N LEU A 386 -8.27 -24.01 10.26
CA LEU A 386 -7.09 -23.38 9.66
C LEU A 386 -6.36 -24.32 8.71
N SER A 387 -5.67 -23.76 7.72
CA SER A 387 -4.66 -24.51 6.97
C SER A 387 -3.58 -25.04 7.93
N LEU A 388 -3.07 -26.24 7.63
CA LEU A 388 -2.07 -26.89 8.49
C LEU A 388 -0.68 -26.25 8.41
N THR A 389 -0.43 -25.50 7.35
CA THR A 389 0.83 -24.83 7.10
C THR A 389 0.60 -23.39 6.62
N GLN A 390 1.65 -22.58 6.71
CA GLN A 390 1.70 -21.23 6.12
C GLN A 390 3.02 -21.04 5.38
N PRO A 391 3.01 -20.34 4.24
CA PRO A 391 4.19 -20.11 3.42
C PRO A 391 5.10 -19.06 4.05
N ILE A 392 6.35 -19.42 4.34
CA ILE A 392 7.36 -18.54 4.95
C ILE A 392 8.54 -18.40 3.99
N PRO A 393 8.91 -17.17 3.55
CA PRO A 393 10.08 -16.97 2.71
C PRO A 393 11.36 -17.22 3.50
N SER A 394 12.31 -17.95 2.93
CA SER A 394 13.60 -18.20 3.57
C SER A 394 14.52 -16.97 3.56
N ARG A 395 14.29 -16.05 2.65
CA ARG A 395 14.97 -14.73 2.51
C ARG A 395 14.06 -13.74 1.79
N PRO A 396 14.24 -12.43 2.01
CA PRO A 396 15.00 -11.80 3.10
C PRO A 396 14.52 -12.24 4.49
N ALA A 397 15.32 -12.02 5.53
CA ALA A 397 14.88 -12.19 6.91
C ALA A 397 13.68 -11.27 7.21
N PRO A 398 12.79 -11.60 8.15
CA PRO A 398 11.68 -10.72 8.49
C PRO A 398 12.17 -9.36 8.97
N PHE A 399 11.51 -8.29 8.54
CA PHE A 399 11.84 -6.91 8.94
C PHE A 399 11.11 -6.47 10.22
N GLU A 400 10.19 -7.29 10.71
CA GLU A 400 9.45 -7.07 11.96
C GLU A 400 9.44 -8.34 12.81
N ARG A 401 9.09 -8.22 14.10
CA ARG A 401 9.00 -9.33 15.06
C ARG A 401 7.95 -10.34 14.63
N GLN A 402 8.23 -11.61 14.90
CA GLN A 402 7.43 -12.75 14.43
C GLN A 402 6.78 -13.47 15.60
N GLY A 403 5.54 -13.09 15.95
CA GLY A 403 4.84 -13.56 17.12
C GLY A 403 5.16 -12.75 18.37
N PHE A 404 4.57 -13.13 19.50
CA PHE A 404 4.69 -12.43 20.79
C PHE A 404 5.16 -13.37 21.89
N THR A 405 6.19 -12.97 22.59
CA THR A 405 6.79 -13.71 23.71
C THR A 405 7.01 -12.79 24.91
N VAL A 406 7.36 -13.36 26.06
CA VAL A 406 7.72 -12.58 27.23
C VAL A 406 8.95 -11.70 27.01
N ASP A 407 9.80 -12.03 26.04
CA ASP A 407 10.99 -11.24 25.71
C ASP A 407 10.66 -9.95 24.95
N ASP A 408 9.45 -9.85 24.40
CA ASP A 408 8.98 -8.64 23.70
C ASP A 408 8.40 -7.60 24.65
N LEU A 409 8.12 -7.96 25.90
CA LEU A 409 7.53 -7.07 26.89
C LEU A 409 8.46 -5.90 27.25
N ILE A 410 7.86 -4.73 27.53
CA ILE A 410 8.57 -3.54 27.98
C ILE A 410 9.31 -3.81 29.29
N ASP A 411 10.54 -3.28 29.43
CA ASP A 411 11.48 -3.62 30.49
C ASP A 411 12.33 -2.42 30.98
N PHE A 412 11.77 -1.22 30.95
CA PHE A 412 12.46 0.00 31.38
C PHE A 412 12.89 -0.02 32.84
N THR A 413 12.08 -0.67 33.70
CA THR A 413 12.46 -1.00 35.08
C THR A 413 11.93 -2.39 35.45
N PRO A 414 12.52 -3.04 36.52
CA PRO A 414 12.01 -4.33 36.99
C PRO A 414 10.50 -4.31 37.35
N GLU A 415 10.01 -3.21 37.92
CA GLU A 415 8.62 -3.04 38.33
C GLU A 415 7.70 -2.95 37.10
N ILE A 416 8.05 -2.10 36.09
CA ILE A 416 7.31 -2.00 34.82
C ILE A 416 7.30 -3.35 34.11
N ARG A 417 8.41 -4.07 34.12
CA ARG A 417 8.49 -5.43 33.55
C ARG A 417 7.55 -6.40 34.23
N ALA A 418 7.52 -6.40 35.59
CA ALA A 418 6.66 -7.28 36.36
C ALA A 418 5.17 -7.01 36.06
N GLU A 419 4.76 -5.75 36.02
CA GLU A 419 3.41 -5.35 35.65
C GLU A 419 3.05 -5.77 34.21
N ALA A 420 3.99 -5.61 33.26
CA ALA A 420 3.81 -6.07 31.89
C ALA A 420 3.62 -7.59 31.80
N MET A 421 4.35 -8.38 32.59
CA MET A 421 4.19 -9.81 32.68
C MET A 421 2.82 -10.21 33.26
N GLU A 422 2.33 -9.54 34.28
CA GLU A 422 0.99 -9.77 34.85
C GLU A 422 -0.12 -9.46 33.84
N ILE A 423 0.03 -8.39 33.05
CA ILE A 423 -0.89 -8.06 31.99
C ILE A 423 -0.87 -9.12 30.90
N ALA A 424 0.31 -9.48 30.40
CA ALA A 424 0.47 -10.45 29.32
C ALA A 424 -0.02 -11.86 29.69
N ALA A 425 0.07 -12.25 30.97
CA ALA A 425 -0.43 -13.53 31.47
C ALA A 425 -1.94 -13.74 31.26
N ASN A 426 -2.71 -12.67 31.01
CA ASN A 426 -4.13 -12.77 30.68
C ASN A 426 -4.40 -13.21 29.23
N TYR A 427 -3.38 -13.30 28.38
CA TYR A 427 -3.53 -13.55 26.96
C TYR A 427 -2.69 -14.74 26.51
N ARG A 428 -3.16 -15.41 25.47
CA ARG A 428 -2.36 -16.41 24.76
C ARG A 428 -1.23 -15.73 24.00
N MET A 429 0.01 -16.18 24.18
CA MET A 429 1.19 -15.78 23.44
C MET A 429 1.71 -16.93 22.60
N GLY A 430 2.42 -16.66 21.53
CA GLY A 430 3.03 -17.67 20.67
C GLY A 430 3.70 -17.11 19.42
N PRO A 431 4.20 -17.99 18.55
CA PRO A 431 4.81 -17.59 17.28
C PRO A 431 3.79 -16.92 16.36
N LEU A 432 4.28 -16.36 15.27
CA LEU A 432 3.43 -15.86 14.17
C LEU A 432 2.41 -16.94 13.78
N TYR A 433 1.20 -16.53 13.40
CA TYR A 433 0.06 -17.42 13.10
C TYR A 433 -0.48 -18.21 14.31
N THR A 434 -0.21 -17.76 15.55
CA THR A 434 -0.98 -18.25 16.70
C THR A 434 -2.44 -17.82 16.52
N PRO A 435 -3.40 -18.78 16.47
CA PRO A 435 -4.78 -18.44 16.11
C PRO A 435 -5.47 -17.58 17.16
N PRO A 436 -6.47 -16.78 16.76
CA PRO A 436 -7.42 -16.14 17.65
C PRO A 436 -8.01 -17.13 18.66
N SER A 437 -8.36 -16.66 19.85
CA SER A 437 -8.95 -17.52 20.89
C SER A 437 -10.18 -16.88 21.54
N LEU A 438 -10.98 -17.72 22.19
CA LEU A 438 -12.17 -17.23 22.89
C LEU A 438 -11.81 -16.32 24.07
N ILE A 439 -12.63 -15.30 24.30
CA ILE A 439 -12.49 -14.41 25.47
C ILE A 439 -12.68 -15.17 26.80
N ASN A 440 -13.42 -16.27 26.75
CA ASN A 440 -13.68 -17.18 27.89
C ASN A 440 -12.99 -18.55 27.66
N ASP A 441 -11.74 -18.52 27.20
CA ASP A 441 -10.96 -19.74 26.98
C ASP A 441 -10.85 -20.56 28.28
N PRO A 442 -11.01 -21.90 28.24
CA PRO A 442 -10.87 -22.76 29.42
C PRO A 442 -9.51 -22.68 30.12
N SER A 443 -8.45 -22.25 29.42
CA SER A 443 -7.14 -21.99 30.01
C SER A 443 -7.09 -20.72 30.90
N GLY A 444 -8.15 -19.89 30.87
CA GLY A 444 -8.25 -18.64 31.62
C GLY A 444 -7.72 -17.43 30.87
N THR A 445 -7.27 -17.58 29.60
CA THR A 445 -6.86 -16.46 28.77
C THR A 445 -8.08 -15.74 28.16
N LYS A 446 -7.88 -14.45 27.81
CA LYS A 446 -8.95 -13.54 27.34
C LYS A 446 -8.77 -13.15 25.87
N GLY A 447 -8.13 -13.99 25.09
CA GLY A 447 -7.79 -13.74 23.69
C GLY A 447 -6.33 -14.02 23.41
N THR A 448 -5.91 -13.80 22.18
CA THR A 448 -4.54 -14.03 21.68
C THR A 448 -3.83 -12.71 21.42
N LEU A 449 -2.60 -12.56 21.92
CA LEU A 449 -1.68 -11.48 21.52
C LEU A 449 -1.09 -11.83 20.16
N VAL A 450 -1.34 -10.97 19.17
CA VAL A 450 -0.85 -11.09 17.79
C VAL A 450 0.16 -10.00 17.51
N LEU A 451 1.33 -10.36 16.99
CA LEU A 451 2.40 -9.46 16.60
C LEU A 451 3.10 -10.01 15.34
N PRO A 452 3.20 -9.25 14.24
CA PRO A 452 2.57 -7.93 14.02
C PRO A 452 1.05 -7.99 14.20
N GLY A 453 0.41 -6.86 14.54
CA GLY A 453 -1.04 -6.76 14.62
C GLY A 453 -1.68 -6.43 13.27
N TRP A 454 -2.98 -6.13 13.26
CA TRP A 454 -3.75 -5.80 12.04
C TRP A 454 -3.22 -4.57 11.28
N GLY A 455 -2.60 -3.62 11.99
CA GLY A 455 -1.94 -2.47 11.36
C GLY A 455 -0.68 -2.84 10.58
N GLY A 456 -0.22 -4.08 10.75
CA GLY A 456 0.88 -4.70 10.03
C GLY A 456 2.27 -4.38 10.57
N GLY A 457 3.25 -5.11 10.08
CA GLY A 457 4.65 -4.72 10.08
C GLY A 457 4.89 -3.66 9.02
N SER A 458 4.38 -3.83 7.79
CA SER A 458 4.28 -2.79 6.76
C SER A 458 2.82 -2.34 6.59
N SER A 459 2.61 -1.20 5.95
CA SER A 459 1.31 -0.60 5.73
C SER A 459 1.18 -0.03 4.30
N TRP A 460 0.06 0.60 3.96
CA TRP A 460 -0.32 1.04 2.61
C TRP A 460 0.70 1.94 1.88
N PRO A 461 1.57 2.75 2.53
CA PRO A 461 2.58 3.49 1.79
C PRO A 461 3.63 2.59 1.12
N GLY A 462 3.76 1.34 1.58
CA GLY A 462 4.67 0.37 1.01
C GLY A 462 6.14 0.67 1.24
N ALA A 463 6.98 0.23 0.33
CA ALA A 463 8.42 0.40 0.34
C ALA A 463 8.88 1.29 -0.82
N GLY A 464 10.03 1.94 -0.66
CA GLY A 464 10.74 2.57 -1.78
C GLY A 464 11.94 1.73 -2.19
N VAL A 465 12.33 1.78 -3.45
CA VAL A 465 13.46 0.99 -3.96
C VAL A 465 14.48 1.85 -4.70
N ASP A 466 15.75 1.66 -4.37
CA ASP A 466 16.84 2.13 -5.23
C ASP A 466 16.98 1.17 -6.41
N VAL A 467 16.39 1.54 -7.54
CA VAL A 467 16.34 0.69 -8.73
C VAL A 467 17.71 0.46 -9.38
N GLU A 468 18.67 1.34 -9.11
CA GLU A 468 20.04 1.20 -9.64
C GLU A 468 20.85 0.18 -8.81
N ALA A 469 20.63 0.14 -7.50
CA ALA A 469 21.33 -0.73 -6.57
C ALA A 469 20.58 -2.03 -6.24
N GLY A 470 19.27 -2.09 -6.46
CA GLY A 470 18.42 -3.21 -6.04
C GLY A 470 18.19 -3.24 -4.52
N ILE A 471 18.18 -2.07 -3.87
CA ILE A 471 18.01 -1.94 -2.42
C ILE A 471 16.60 -1.46 -2.10
N LEU A 472 15.87 -2.25 -1.32
CA LEU A 472 14.52 -1.94 -0.85
C LEU A 472 14.57 -1.30 0.55
N PHE A 473 13.85 -0.20 0.74
CA PHE A 473 13.72 0.50 2.02
C PHE A 473 12.30 0.31 2.54
N VAL A 474 12.18 -0.43 3.64
CA VAL A 474 10.88 -0.81 4.21
C VAL A 474 10.67 -0.10 5.54
N PRO A 475 9.72 0.84 5.62
CA PRO A 475 9.24 1.33 6.90
C PRO A 475 8.37 0.28 7.57
N SER A 476 8.54 0.10 8.88
CA SER A 476 7.76 -0.87 9.65
C SER A 476 7.37 -0.33 11.02
N LEU A 477 6.30 -0.92 11.57
CA LEU A 477 5.79 -0.58 12.90
C LEU A 477 5.56 -1.83 13.75
N THR A 478 5.80 -1.69 15.05
CA THR A 478 5.65 -2.75 16.05
C THR A 478 4.46 -2.45 16.94
N VAL A 479 3.29 -2.99 16.60
CA VAL A 479 2.05 -2.79 17.35
C VAL A 479 1.36 -4.13 17.58
N PRO A 480 1.41 -4.66 18.80
CA PRO A 480 0.64 -5.85 19.16
C PRO A 480 -0.85 -5.54 19.26
N ILE A 481 -1.67 -6.52 18.93
CA ILE A 481 -3.10 -6.48 19.17
C ILE A 481 -3.55 -7.67 20.01
N VAL A 482 -4.79 -7.58 20.53
CA VAL A 482 -5.49 -8.70 21.15
C VAL A 482 -6.66 -9.10 20.28
N VAL A 483 -6.72 -10.36 19.88
CA VAL A 483 -7.88 -10.91 19.19
C VAL A 483 -8.62 -11.84 20.17
N SER A 484 -9.79 -11.36 20.60
CA SER A 484 -10.69 -12.09 21.50
C SER A 484 -11.98 -12.40 20.74
N LEU A 485 -12.38 -13.65 20.68
CA LEU A 485 -13.59 -14.08 20.02
C LEU A 485 -14.69 -14.43 21.05
N ALA A 486 -15.93 -14.11 20.70
CA ALA A 486 -17.13 -14.57 21.41
C ALA A 486 -18.17 -15.02 20.40
N SER A 487 -19.13 -15.84 20.85
CA SER A 487 -20.26 -16.24 19.99
C SER A 487 -21.03 -15.02 19.51
N GLY A 488 -21.40 -15.01 18.23
CA GLY A 488 -22.28 -13.99 17.66
C GLY A 488 -23.63 -13.94 18.38
N GLU A 489 -24.16 -12.75 18.58
CA GLU A 489 -25.49 -12.56 19.19
C GLU A 489 -26.58 -12.85 18.14
N PRO A 490 -27.57 -13.71 18.45
CA PRO A 490 -28.69 -13.95 17.56
C PRO A 490 -29.44 -12.66 17.19
N GLY A 491 -29.54 -12.39 15.87
CA GLY A 491 -30.20 -11.19 15.34
C GLY A 491 -29.29 -9.96 15.19
N GLY A 492 -28.03 -10.03 15.62
CA GLY A 492 -27.01 -8.99 15.38
C GLY A 492 -26.04 -9.37 14.27
N THR A 493 -25.79 -10.66 14.10
CA THR A 493 -24.93 -11.22 13.06
C THR A 493 -25.28 -12.69 12.85
N ASN A 494 -24.94 -13.25 11.69
CA ASN A 494 -24.99 -14.69 11.43
C ASN A 494 -23.62 -15.37 11.52
N PHE A 495 -22.55 -14.64 11.88
CA PHE A 495 -21.28 -15.28 12.22
C PHE A 495 -21.40 -16.06 13.54
N ASP A 496 -20.87 -17.27 13.58
CA ASP A 496 -20.78 -18.07 14.80
C ASP A 496 -19.92 -17.39 15.86
N TYR A 497 -18.83 -16.74 15.42
CA TYR A 497 -17.90 -16.01 16.27
C TYR A 497 -17.53 -14.66 15.67
N ILE A 498 -17.44 -13.66 16.55
CA ILE A 498 -17.03 -12.29 16.23
C ILE A 498 -15.94 -11.81 17.19
N ARG A 499 -15.12 -10.88 16.73
CA ARG A 499 -14.15 -10.22 17.60
C ARG A 499 -14.87 -9.29 18.59
N VAL A 500 -14.45 -9.38 19.85
CA VAL A 500 -15.00 -8.56 20.93
C VAL A 500 -13.90 -7.92 21.76
N GLY A 501 -14.28 -6.90 22.53
CA GLY A 501 -13.37 -6.21 23.43
C GLY A 501 -12.35 -5.27 22.76
N PRO A 502 -11.44 -4.68 23.55
CA PRO A 502 -10.40 -3.79 23.04
C PRO A 502 -9.43 -4.53 22.14
N ILE A 503 -9.13 -3.94 20.98
CA ILE A 503 -8.16 -4.51 20.04
C ILE A 503 -6.70 -4.33 20.52
N TYR A 504 -6.41 -3.25 21.26
CA TYR A 504 -5.07 -3.01 21.77
C TYR A 504 -4.93 -3.49 23.21
N PRO A 505 -3.87 -4.25 23.55
CA PRO A 505 -3.62 -4.65 24.92
C PRO A 505 -3.34 -3.41 25.79
N PRO A 506 -3.79 -3.41 27.06
CA PRO A 506 -3.32 -2.41 27.99
C PRO A 506 -1.83 -2.60 28.23
N GLY A 507 -1.13 -1.50 28.53
CA GLY A 507 0.26 -1.57 28.97
C GLY A 507 0.43 -1.12 30.42
N PRO A 508 1.57 -1.40 31.04
CA PRO A 508 1.83 -1.02 32.44
C PRO A 508 1.85 0.50 32.56
N ARG A 509 1.10 1.05 33.52
CA ARG A 509 1.05 2.49 33.81
C ARG A 509 0.70 3.38 32.61
N GLY A 510 0.03 2.85 31.58
CA GLY A 510 -0.28 3.57 30.35
C GLY A 510 0.83 3.55 29.28
N LEU A 511 1.96 2.94 29.56
CA LEU A 511 3.03 2.70 28.57
C LEU A 511 2.65 1.60 27.58
N PRO A 512 3.32 1.49 26.41
CA PRO A 512 3.16 0.35 25.52
C PRO A 512 3.49 -0.99 26.22
N LEU A 513 2.76 -2.06 25.88
CA LEU A 513 3.05 -3.40 26.42
C LEU A 513 4.36 -3.96 25.87
N VAL A 514 4.68 -3.61 24.62
CA VAL A 514 5.87 -4.10 23.90
C VAL A 514 7.00 -3.09 24.01
N LYS A 515 8.25 -3.59 24.14
CA LYS A 515 9.46 -2.75 24.18
C LYS A 515 9.78 -2.13 22.81
N PRO A 516 10.48 -0.96 22.78
CA PRO A 516 10.91 -0.33 21.52
C PRO A 516 11.94 -1.19 20.75
N PRO A 517 12.29 -0.81 19.49
CA PRO A 517 11.76 0.32 18.74
C PRO A 517 10.35 0.04 18.21
N TRP A 518 9.47 1.07 18.25
CA TRP A 518 8.09 0.93 17.78
C TRP A 518 7.91 1.25 16.31
N GLY A 519 8.86 1.92 15.70
CA GLY A 519 8.94 2.14 14.27
C GLY A 519 10.37 2.09 13.79
N ARG A 520 10.60 1.58 12.59
CA ARG A 520 11.93 1.45 12.01
C ARG A 520 11.91 1.52 10.49
N ILE A 521 13.09 1.71 9.91
CA ILE A 521 13.36 1.56 8.50
C ILE A 521 14.38 0.44 8.36
N THR A 522 14.09 -0.54 7.50
CA THR A 522 15.03 -1.61 7.16
C THR A 522 15.41 -1.52 5.69
N ALA A 523 16.71 -1.46 5.40
CA ALA A 523 17.25 -1.55 4.05
C ALA A 523 17.64 -2.99 3.73
N MET A 524 17.16 -3.52 2.60
CA MET A 524 17.40 -4.88 2.14
C MET A 524 18.04 -4.86 0.76
N ASP A 525 19.14 -5.57 0.58
CA ASP A 525 19.70 -5.85 -0.73
C ASP A 525 18.96 -7.02 -1.38
N LEU A 526 18.13 -6.74 -2.37
CA LEU A 526 17.37 -7.76 -3.09
C LEU A 526 18.21 -8.59 -4.07
N ASN A 527 19.47 -8.24 -4.28
CA ASN A 527 20.39 -9.11 -5.04
C ASN A 527 20.85 -10.31 -4.21
N THR A 528 20.97 -10.14 -2.88
CA THR A 528 21.45 -11.16 -1.93
C THR A 528 20.39 -11.66 -0.96
N GLY A 529 19.35 -10.87 -0.70
CA GLY A 529 18.34 -11.12 0.32
C GLY A 529 18.82 -10.80 1.75
N ASP A 530 19.87 -9.99 1.90
CA ASP A 530 20.42 -9.62 3.21
C ASP A 530 19.92 -8.23 3.65
N HIS A 531 19.74 -8.05 4.95
CA HIS A 531 19.54 -6.73 5.53
C HIS A 531 20.87 -5.98 5.58
N LEU A 532 20.92 -4.77 5.03
CA LEU A 532 22.09 -3.91 5.08
C LEU A 532 22.16 -3.13 6.40
N TRP A 533 21.05 -2.58 6.81
CA TRP A 533 20.90 -1.86 8.07
C TRP A 533 19.41 -1.78 8.47
N SER A 534 19.19 -1.55 9.77
CA SER A 534 17.89 -1.19 10.32
C SER A 534 18.07 -0.05 11.32
N ARG A 535 17.21 0.96 11.26
CA ARG A 535 17.26 2.17 12.09
C ARG A 535 15.88 2.48 12.67
N PRO A 536 15.78 2.97 13.91
CA PRO A 536 14.55 3.52 14.43
C PRO A 536 14.04 4.68 13.57
N LEU A 537 12.74 4.77 13.39
CA LEU A 537 12.08 5.88 12.71
C LEU A 537 11.64 6.92 13.74
N GLY A 538 12.35 8.03 13.84
CA GLY A 538 12.08 9.06 14.84
C GLY A 538 12.38 8.63 16.28
N GLY A 539 12.02 9.47 17.22
CA GLY A 539 12.16 9.21 18.65
C GLY A 539 10.93 8.58 19.28
N ALA A 540 10.96 8.37 20.60
CA ALA A 540 9.81 7.86 21.33
C ALA A 540 8.59 8.77 21.20
N PRO A 541 7.36 8.23 21.23
CA PRO A 541 6.14 9.03 21.34
C PRO A 541 6.18 9.98 22.54
N ARG A 542 5.44 11.08 22.43
CA ARG A 542 5.40 12.12 23.46
C ARG A 542 5.03 11.56 24.83
N GLU A 543 4.01 10.70 24.87
CA GLU A 543 3.48 10.09 26.08
C GLU A 543 4.54 9.24 26.81
N VAL A 544 5.47 8.64 26.07
CA VAL A 544 6.60 7.88 26.60
C VAL A 544 7.69 8.83 27.07
N ARG A 545 8.06 9.84 26.27
CA ARG A 545 9.11 10.80 26.62
C ARG A 545 8.80 11.62 27.87
N GLU A 546 7.54 11.96 28.06
CA GLU A 546 7.04 12.78 29.19
C GLU A 546 6.55 11.94 30.38
N HIS A 547 6.61 10.59 30.28
CA HIS A 547 6.10 9.71 31.32
C HIS A 547 6.89 9.89 32.64
N PRO A 548 6.21 10.15 33.78
CA PRO A 548 6.89 10.46 35.05
C PRO A 548 7.86 9.38 35.50
N ASP A 549 7.48 8.11 35.36
CA ASP A 549 8.28 6.97 35.83
C ASP A 549 9.52 6.69 34.96
N LEU A 550 9.64 7.35 33.82
CA LEU A 550 10.80 7.20 32.93
C LEU A 550 11.80 8.36 33.07
N GLN A 551 11.42 9.43 33.80
CA GLN A 551 12.31 10.57 34.00
C GLN A 551 13.52 10.17 34.88
N GLY A 552 14.69 10.62 34.50
CA GLY A 552 15.95 10.35 35.26
C GLY A 552 16.53 8.95 35.10
N LEU A 553 15.93 8.07 34.27
CA LEU A 553 16.47 6.71 34.02
C LEU A 553 17.64 6.68 33.03
N GLY A 554 17.96 7.81 32.38
CA GLY A 554 19.03 7.88 31.37
C GLY A 554 18.68 7.14 30.06
N LEU A 555 17.43 7.02 29.74
CA LEU A 555 16.95 6.37 28.50
C LEU A 555 17.24 7.25 27.28
N ASP A 556 17.68 6.63 26.20
CA ASP A 556 17.81 7.29 24.89
C ASP A 556 16.47 7.24 24.13
N PHE A 557 15.64 8.24 24.32
CA PHE A 557 14.35 8.35 23.64
C PHE A 557 14.49 8.56 22.13
N SER A 558 15.63 9.00 21.61
CA SER A 558 15.83 9.20 20.17
C SER A 558 15.95 7.89 19.39
N ALA A 559 16.30 6.80 20.06
CA ALA A 559 16.49 5.47 19.49
C ALA A 559 15.24 4.55 19.61
N MET A 560 14.07 5.08 20.02
CA MET A 560 12.90 4.24 20.29
C MET A 560 11.92 4.12 19.13
N GLY A 561 11.98 5.02 18.15
CA GLY A 561 11.07 5.03 16.99
C GLY A 561 9.61 5.33 17.33
N GLN A 562 8.84 5.66 16.34
CA GLN A 562 7.40 5.89 16.44
C GLN A 562 6.61 4.89 15.59
N ASN A 563 5.46 4.43 16.07
CA ASN A 563 4.57 3.60 15.30
C ASN A 563 3.65 4.46 14.41
N SER A 564 4.16 4.88 13.30
CA SER A 564 3.46 5.67 12.28
C SER A 564 3.55 5.01 10.91
N ARG A 565 2.81 5.53 9.93
CA ARG A 565 2.76 5.03 8.55
C ARG A 565 3.49 5.96 7.59
N PRO A 566 4.82 6.04 7.66
CA PRO A 566 5.58 6.91 6.76
C PRO A 566 5.66 6.31 5.36
N GLY A 567 5.69 7.18 4.36
CA GLY A 567 6.04 6.81 2.99
C GLY A 567 7.48 7.19 2.65
N ALA A 568 8.11 6.42 1.80
CA ALA A 568 9.46 6.66 1.32
C ALA A 568 9.46 7.45 0.00
N LEU A 569 10.49 8.28 -0.21
CA LEU A 569 10.93 8.77 -1.51
C LEU A 569 12.41 8.46 -1.65
N VAL A 570 12.77 7.73 -2.69
CA VAL A 570 14.15 7.40 -3.01
C VAL A 570 14.61 8.26 -4.18
N THR A 571 15.65 9.06 -3.97
CA THR A 571 16.32 9.77 -5.06
C THR A 571 17.62 9.06 -5.42
N LYS A 572 18.29 9.52 -6.46
CA LYS A 572 19.63 9.01 -6.80
C LYS A 572 20.61 9.13 -5.64
N THR A 573 20.47 10.14 -4.80
CA THR A 573 21.42 10.51 -3.74
C THR A 573 20.98 10.08 -2.35
N LEU A 574 19.69 10.23 -2.00
CA LEU A 574 19.18 10.15 -0.64
C LEU A 574 17.88 9.31 -0.56
N LEU A 575 17.56 8.89 0.66
CA LEU A 575 16.22 8.43 1.04
C LEU A 575 15.56 9.55 1.86
N PHE A 576 14.35 9.94 1.50
CA PHE A 576 13.54 10.87 2.26
C PHE A 576 12.35 10.15 2.89
N MET A 577 12.07 10.47 4.15
CA MET A 577 10.94 9.90 4.88
C MET A 577 10.54 10.81 6.03
N GLY A 578 9.25 11.01 6.22
CA GLY A 578 8.72 11.72 7.38
C GLY A 578 8.54 10.81 8.59
N GLU A 579 8.25 11.41 9.75
CA GLU A 579 7.82 10.63 10.92
C GLU A 579 6.43 10.01 10.72
N GLY A 580 5.73 10.45 9.67
CA GLY A 580 4.39 10.01 9.36
C GLY A 580 3.35 10.69 10.26
N GLY A 581 2.12 10.61 9.82
CA GLY A 581 0.96 11.03 10.58
C GLY A 581 -0.16 10.05 10.29
N GLY A 582 -0.94 9.75 11.29
CA GLY A 582 -2.18 9.05 11.11
C GLY A 582 -3.18 9.76 11.95
N VAL A 583 -4.35 9.96 11.44
CA VAL A 583 -5.22 10.94 12.06
C VAL A 583 -6.55 10.37 12.46
N ARG A 584 -6.92 9.23 11.97
CA ARG A 584 -8.09 8.53 12.46
C ARG A 584 -7.71 7.45 13.43
N GLY A 585 -8.17 7.52 14.69
CA GLY A 585 -8.38 6.49 15.70
C GLY A 585 -7.80 5.09 15.48
N GLY A 586 -6.74 4.98 14.69
CA GLY A 586 -6.05 3.76 14.36
C GLY A 586 -4.88 3.48 15.29
N VAL A 587 -3.96 2.70 14.80
CA VAL A 587 -2.73 2.28 15.50
C VAL A 587 -1.93 3.49 15.97
N GLU A 588 -1.91 4.56 15.18
CA GLU A 588 -1.14 5.77 15.40
C GLU A 588 -1.64 6.60 16.59
N SER A 589 -2.94 6.58 16.88
CA SER A 589 -3.52 7.39 17.93
C SER A 589 -3.15 6.94 19.34
N ARG A 590 -2.67 5.71 19.52
CA ARG A 590 -2.43 5.12 20.84
C ARG A 590 -1.00 5.33 21.37
N TYR A 591 0.00 5.36 20.48
CA TYR A 591 1.41 5.41 20.87
C TYR A 591 2.20 6.47 20.12
N GLY A 592 1.55 7.55 19.74
CA GLY A 592 2.11 8.67 19.02
C GLY A 592 1.60 8.76 17.58
N ALA A 593 1.17 9.94 17.20
CA ALA A 593 0.65 10.24 15.87
C ALA A 593 1.76 10.62 14.87
N GLY A 594 2.97 10.09 15.03
CA GLY A 594 4.13 10.57 14.27
C GLY A 594 4.59 11.95 14.73
N GLY A 595 5.09 12.75 13.80
CA GLY A 595 5.56 14.10 14.05
C GLY A 595 5.80 14.87 12.76
N PRO A 596 6.04 16.18 12.86
CA PRO A 596 6.24 17.03 11.68
C PRO A 596 7.64 16.92 11.08
N THR A 597 8.52 16.08 11.64
CA THR A 597 9.90 15.98 11.16
C THR A 597 10.00 15.15 9.90
N PHE A 598 10.53 15.75 8.87
CA PHE A 598 10.86 15.14 7.59
C PHE A 598 12.37 15.00 7.48
N ARG A 599 12.88 13.80 7.16
CA ARG A 599 14.31 13.48 7.21
C ARG A 599 14.84 13.06 5.87
N ALA A 600 16.07 13.47 5.61
CA ALA A 600 16.93 12.91 4.58
C ALA A 600 17.91 11.92 5.21
N TYR A 601 18.05 10.74 4.62
CA TYR A 601 18.94 9.67 5.08
C TYR A 601 19.97 9.34 4.01
N ASP A 602 21.20 9.03 4.43
CA ASP A 602 22.18 8.34 3.59
C ASP A 602 21.65 6.92 3.30
N LYS A 603 21.40 6.59 2.04
CA LYS A 603 20.82 5.29 1.63
C LYS A 603 21.67 4.08 2.04
N ARG A 604 22.99 4.24 2.14
CA ARG A 604 23.93 3.15 2.42
C ARG A 604 24.04 2.82 3.89
N THR A 605 23.87 3.83 4.76
CA THR A 605 24.11 3.68 6.21
C THR A 605 22.87 3.84 7.07
N GLY A 606 21.83 4.46 6.53
CA GLY A 606 20.65 4.87 7.28
C GLY A 606 20.89 6.02 8.25
N GLU A 607 22.02 6.73 8.14
CA GLU A 607 22.30 7.92 8.94
C GLU A 607 21.44 9.09 8.48
N VAL A 608 20.87 9.83 9.43
CA VAL A 608 20.17 11.08 9.18
C VAL A 608 21.19 12.13 8.76
N VAL A 609 21.01 12.72 7.58
CA VAL A 609 21.86 13.80 7.06
C VAL A 609 21.22 15.17 7.17
N ALA A 610 19.87 15.24 7.18
CA ALA A 610 19.12 16.47 7.40
C ALA A 610 17.76 16.20 8.05
N GLU A 611 17.29 17.17 8.84
CA GLU A 611 15.96 17.21 9.42
C GLU A 611 15.28 18.52 9.06
N ILE A 612 14.08 18.43 8.49
CA ILE A 612 13.24 19.56 8.09
C ILE A 612 11.94 19.47 8.89
N VAL A 613 11.57 20.54 9.60
CA VAL A 613 10.29 20.59 10.31
C VAL A 613 9.23 21.12 9.37
N LEU A 614 8.24 20.29 9.03
CA LEU A 614 7.10 20.67 8.22
C LEU A 614 6.05 21.43 9.04
N PRO A 615 5.12 22.15 8.40
CA PRO A 615 4.03 22.83 9.10
C PRO A 615 3.07 21.89 9.84
N ALA A 616 2.95 20.64 9.38
CA ALA A 616 2.12 19.59 9.95
C ALA A 616 2.77 18.21 9.71
N ASN A 617 2.16 17.14 10.23
CA ASN A 617 2.68 15.79 10.06
C ASN A 617 2.52 15.34 8.60
N PRO A 618 3.55 14.74 7.97
CA PRO A 618 3.41 14.12 6.65
C PRO A 618 2.42 12.96 6.69
N THR A 619 1.45 12.96 5.77
CA THR A 619 0.34 11.99 5.76
C THR A 619 0.36 11.03 4.59
N ALA A 620 1.25 11.24 3.60
CA ALA A 620 1.42 10.40 2.42
C ALA A 620 2.89 10.24 2.04
N PRO A 621 3.22 9.29 1.15
CA PRO A 621 4.53 9.22 0.53
C PRO A 621 4.88 10.54 -0.16
N PRO A 622 6.09 11.07 0.05
CA PRO A 622 6.55 12.23 -0.67
C PRO A 622 6.86 11.90 -2.14
N MET A 623 6.79 12.91 -3.02
CA MET A 623 7.18 12.78 -4.42
C MET A 623 8.20 13.87 -4.79
N SER A 624 8.91 13.69 -5.90
CA SER A 624 9.88 14.69 -6.37
C SER A 624 9.81 14.89 -7.87
N TYR A 625 9.92 16.14 -8.29
CA TYR A 625 9.93 16.53 -9.71
C TYR A 625 10.97 17.62 -9.99
N MET A 626 11.28 17.80 -11.28
CA MET A 626 12.13 18.87 -11.79
C MET A 626 11.29 19.84 -12.62
N LEU A 627 11.34 21.13 -12.32
CA LEU A 627 10.67 22.15 -13.09
C LEU A 627 11.58 23.37 -13.22
N ASP A 628 11.77 23.87 -14.45
CA ASP A 628 12.64 25.02 -14.77
C ASP A 628 14.05 24.92 -14.18
N GLY A 629 14.61 23.70 -14.13
CA GLY A 629 15.95 23.43 -13.59
C GLY A 629 16.03 23.41 -12.08
N LYS A 630 14.90 23.44 -11.38
CA LYS A 630 14.81 23.37 -9.91
C LYS A 630 14.10 22.09 -9.49
N GLN A 631 14.73 21.32 -8.59
CA GLN A 631 14.15 20.12 -7.98
C GLN A 631 13.25 20.51 -6.82
N TYR A 632 12.06 19.94 -6.81
CA TYR A 632 11.08 20.05 -5.71
C TYR A 632 10.82 18.69 -5.07
N ILE A 633 10.53 18.72 -3.77
CA ILE A 633 9.95 17.58 -3.03
C ILE A 633 8.59 18.05 -2.53
N CYS A 634 7.52 17.35 -2.90
CA CYS A 634 6.17 17.67 -2.49
C CYS A 634 5.65 16.61 -1.51
N VAL A 635 5.03 17.06 -0.41
CA VAL A 635 4.55 16.22 0.70
C VAL A 635 3.16 16.67 1.11
N ALA A 636 2.22 15.74 1.23
CA ALA A 636 0.95 15.99 1.90
C ALA A 636 1.16 16.02 3.42
N ALA A 637 0.57 17.01 4.07
CA ALA A 637 0.72 17.20 5.50
C ALA A 637 -0.61 17.62 6.16
N ALA A 638 -0.92 17.08 7.32
CA ALA A 638 -2.11 17.40 8.10
C ALA A 638 -1.94 17.04 9.57
N THR A 639 -2.75 17.66 10.44
CA THR A 639 -2.99 17.22 11.82
C THR A 639 -4.46 17.45 12.18
N LEU A 640 -4.88 16.96 13.35
CA LEU A 640 -6.24 17.26 13.86
C LEU A 640 -6.52 18.77 14.04
N ASP A 641 -5.46 19.54 14.29
CA ASP A 641 -5.53 20.96 14.60
C ASP A 641 -5.08 21.85 13.42
N SER A 642 -4.65 21.24 12.31
CA SER A 642 -4.18 21.97 11.12
C SER A 642 -4.87 21.44 9.87
N PRO A 643 -5.32 22.32 8.96
CA PRO A 643 -5.91 21.88 7.70
C PRO A 643 -4.91 21.05 6.87
N ALA A 644 -5.47 20.17 6.04
CA ALA A 644 -4.68 19.41 5.08
C ALA A 644 -4.05 20.33 4.03
N GLU A 645 -2.80 20.08 3.67
CA GLU A 645 -2.08 20.87 2.67
C GLU A 645 -1.04 20.05 1.91
N LEU A 646 -0.72 20.47 0.70
CA LEU A 646 0.53 20.09 0.03
C LEU A 646 1.62 21.11 0.37
N VAL A 647 2.79 20.62 0.74
CA VAL A 647 3.97 21.41 1.04
C VAL A 647 5.06 21.06 0.05
N ALA A 648 5.51 22.01 -0.75
CA ALA A 648 6.65 21.83 -1.63
C ALA A 648 7.91 22.42 -1.01
N LEU A 649 8.96 21.60 -0.97
CA LEU A 649 10.30 21.96 -0.52
C LEU A 649 11.22 22.10 -1.74
N ALA A 650 12.13 23.05 -1.69
CA ALA A 650 13.19 23.23 -2.70
C ALA A 650 14.40 23.91 -2.09
N LEU A 651 15.53 23.88 -2.79
CA LEU A 651 16.70 24.69 -2.45
C LEU A 651 16.40 26.16 -2.73
N PRO A 652 17.05 27.09 -2.01
CA PRO A 652 16.88 28.54 -2.17
C PRO A 652 17.06 29.06 -3.60
#